data_e3aeb340bc328b32efe60ebaf9423a71
#
_entry.id   e3aeb340bc328b32efe60ebaf9423a71
#
_cell.length_a   1.000
_cell.length_b   1.000
_cell.length_c   1.000
_cell.angle_alpha   90.00
_cell.angle_beta   90.00
_cell.angle_gamma   90.00
#
_symmetry.space_group_name_H-M   'P 1'
#
loop_
_entity.id
_entity.type
_entity.pdbx_description
1 polymer ?
#
loop_
_entity_poly.entity_id
_entity_poly.type
_entity_poly.pdbx_seq_one_letter_code
_entity_poly.pdbx_strand_id
1 'polypeptide(L)'
;MYRNLTNEEQQQLVAQGCDAKNWTDVYVKDGFDPQYVCDAHFSGVVKMGNFVREFELPGGLSIHSGINHATIHNCEIGDNVHLYNIHNYIANYRIGADTCIENVNAILVDGRTAFGNGVRVPVMNEGGGREIPIFNHLSASLAYVMTLYRHRPKMIEVLDRMIDDYAESQASDMGEIGDHVCILNCGSIKNTRIGDYAQLTGVSRLKNGTVNSNRFAPTKLGSGVKCTDFIVASGVEIGDSTLVDKCFVGQGCIFDKHYSAGESLFFSNCQGMHGEACAIFAGPYTVTHHKSTLLIAGMFSFLNAGSGSNQSNHMYKLGPIHQGVAERGAKTTSDSYLLWPSKIGAFSLVMGRHTNHADTSELPFSYLIENQSESYIVPGANLRTVGTIRDAQKWPKRDNRKDPDKLDFINFNLLSPYTVQKMWRGREILKELQTLSGMNTEVYGYNNCKIRNSSLVHGDTLYTIGITKFLGNSLISRIEKANIHSLDDLHKALQPDTEVGLGDWVDLAGLIAPRSEVTRLMDDIEKGGMSYLQIQDRFRQMHENYYIYEWTWAADKLQQIWGCSVDEVSLDALLHSIDRWQDAVVKLDKMVYDDAKKEFNLNSQTGFGVDGDRSQQVADFESVRGSFESNSFVKAVLEHIERKTTLGNKIRTDLETLRAL
;
A
#
# COMPACT_ATOMS: atom_id res chain seq x y z
N MET A 1 13.33 -12.34 41.20
CA MET A 1 11.99 -12.57 41.80
C MET A 1 11.52 -11.25 42.41
N TYR A 2 10.21 -10.97 42.47
CA TYR A 2 9.72 -9.77 43.17
C TYR A 2 9.58 -10.08 44.65
N ARG A 3 9.98 -9.11 45.51
CA ARG A 3 9.87 -9.13 46.95
C ARG A 3 9.34 -7.79 47.48
N ASN A 4 8.90 -7.76 48.73
CA ASN A 4 8.61 -6.50 49.39
C ASN A 4 9.90 -5.71 49.67
N LEU A 5 9.77 -4.42 49.88
CA LEU A 5 10.84 -3.53 50.33
C LEU A 5 11.34 -3.95 51.73
N THR A 6 12.63 -3.78 51.99
CA THR A 6 13.17 -3.82 53.36
C THR A 6 12.83 -2.51 54.09
N ASN A 7 12.97 -2.50 55.40
CA ASN A 7 12.74 -1.28 56.17
C ASN A 7 13.74 -0.18 55.79
N GLU A 8 15.00 -0.54 55.51
CA GLU A 8 16.04 0.40 55.08
C GLU A 8 15.73 1.00 53.72
N GLU A 9 15.33 0.19 52.77
CA GLU A 9 14.91 0.65 51.43
C GLU A 9 13.70 1.61 51.51
N GLN A 10 12.71 1.27 52.32
CA GLN A 10 11.54 2.12 52.53
C GLN A 10 11.92 3.47 53.17
N GLN A 11 12.77 3.44 54.21
CA GLN A 11 13.23 4.69 54.86
C GLN A 11 14.02 5.57 53.91
N GLN A 12 14.85 4.98 53.05
CA GLN A 12 15.58 5.73 52.05
C GLN A 12 14.63 6.36 51.01
N LEU A 13 13.66 5.63 50.48
CA LEU A 13 12.64 6.16 49.56
C LEU A 13 11.88 7.32 50.19
N VAL A 14 11.44 7.22 51.43
CA VAL A 14 10.79 8.31 52.16
C VAL A 14 11.71 9.52 52.32
N ALA A 15 12.97 9.33 52.60
CA ALA A 15 13.96 10.40 52.73
C ALA A 15 14.20 11.11 51.36
N GLN A 16 13.98 10.42 50.23
CA GLN A 16 14.08 10.94 48.88
C GLN A 16 12.75 11.53 48.35
N GLY A 17 11.77 11.79 49.25
CA GLY A 17 10.51 12.41 48.89
C GLY A 17 9.45 11.46 48.32
N CYS A 18 9.67 10.15 48.41
CA CYS A 18 8.68 9.17 47.96
C CYS A 18 7.63 8.90 49.04
N ASP A 19 6.40 8.62 48.63
CA ASP A 19 5.36 8.09 49.48
C ASP A 19 4.55 6.97 48.79
N ALA A 20 3.81 6.21 49.60
CA ALA A 20 2.92 5.18 49.10
C ALA A 20 1.66 5.13 49.94
N LYS A 21 0.50 4.96 49.29
CA LYS A 21 -0.78 4.73 50.00
C LYS A 21 -0.67 3.50 50.90
N ASN A 22 0.04 2.45 50.48
CA ASN A 22 0.36 1.28 51.26
C ASN A 22 1.70 0.69 50.77
N TRP A 23 2.75 0.75 51.55
CA TRP A 23 4.06 0.24 51.19
C TRP A 23 4.10 -1.28 50.98
N THR A 24 3.17 -2.05 51.56
CA THR A 24 3.08 -3.51 51.33
C THR A 24 2.66 -3.87 49.92
N ASP A 25 2.11 -2.94 49.16
CA ASP A 25 1.72 -3.12 47.75
C ASP A 25 2.85 -2.73 46.78
N VAL A 26 4.00 -2.28 47.28
CA VAL A 26 5.18 -1.94 46.49
C VAL A 26 6.16 -3.10 46.54
N TYR A 27 6.48 -3.65 45.38
CA TYR A 27 7.39 -4.79 45.20
C TYR A 27 8.58 -4.38 44.35
N VAL A 28 9.72 -4.93 44.65
CA VAL A 28 10.98 -4.69 43.92
C VAL A 28 11.69 -5.99 43.59
N LYS A 29 12.54 -5.99 42.57
CA LYS A 29 13.41 -7.13 42.26
C LYS A 29 14.57 -7.23 43.24
N ASP A 30 15.13 -8.44 43.37
CA ASP A 30 16.41 -8.61 44.05
C ASP A 30 17.50 -7.76 43.40
N GLY A 31 18.29 -7.03 44.18
CA GLY A 31 19.28 -6.07 43.68
C GLY A 31 18.73 -4.67 43.38
N PHE A 32 17.51 -4.38 43.77
CA PHE A 32 16.94 -3.03 43.68
C PHE A 32 17.76 -2.03 44.49
N ASP A 33 18.08 -0.88 43.90
CA ASP A 33 18.77 0.22 44.55
C ASP A 33 17.83 1.41 44.67
N PRO A 34 17.37 1.78 45.87
CA PRO A 34 16.44 2.88 46.08
C PRO A 34 17.01 4.25 45.73
N GLN A 35 18.35 4.43 45.54
CA GLN A 35 18.95 5.73 45.21
C GLN A 35 18.45 6.32 43.91
N TYR A 36 17.94 5.48 42.99
CA TYR A 36 17.44 5.90 41.68
C TYR A 36 15.95 6.17 41.64
N VAL A 37 15.25 6.24 42.81
CA VAL A 37 13.84 6.53 42.89
C VAL A 37 13.61 7.72 43.82
N CYS A 38 13.20 8.86 43.25
CA CYS A 38 13.04 10.12 43.97
C CYS A 38 11.69 10.76 43.63
N ASP A 39 11.08 11.43 44.61
CA ASP A 39 9.86 12.22 44.45
C ASP A 39 8.75 11.45 43.66
N ALA A 40 8.48 10.24 44.10
CA ALA A 40 7.55 9.32 43.50
C ALA A 40 6.41 8.94 44.44
N HIS A 41 5.16 8.99 43.93
CA HIS A 41 3.95 8.65 44.68
C HIS A 41 3.36 7.34 44.18
N PHE A 42 3.21 6.34 45.07
CA PHE A 42 2.76 4.99 44.71
C PHE A 42 1.36 4.69 45.25
N SER A 43 0.52 4.04 44.42
CA SER A 43 -0.78 3.51 44.85
C SER A 43 -1.15 2.25 44.06
N GLY A 44 -2.02 1.39 44.63
CA GLY A 44 -2.31 0.09 44.05
C GLY A 44 -1.04 -0.80 44.06
N VAL A 45 -1.06 -1.87 43.29
CA VAL A 45 0.09 -2.78 43.20
C VAL A 45 1.14 -2.19 42.25
N VAL A 46 2.31 -1.85 42.76
CA VAL A 46 3.44 -1.36 41.97
C VAL A 46 4.61 -2.32 42.06
N LYS A 47 5.16 -2.74 40.93
CA LYS A 47 6.34 -3.59 40.85
C LYS A 47 7.43 -2.85 40.09
N MET A 48 8.65 -2.83 40.63
CA MET A 48 9.80 -2.14 40.05
C MET A 48 10.96 -3.10 39.76
N GLY A 49 11.52 -2.96 38.58
CA GLY A 49 12.77 -3.66 38.19
C GLY A 49 14.03 -3.02 38.79
N ASN A 50 15.19 -3.39 38.28
CA ASN A 50 16.49 -2.83 38.65
C ASN A 50 16.89 -1.72 37.68
N PHE A 51 17.48 -0.64 38.17
CA PHE A 51 17.88 0.53 37.40
C PHE A 51 19.40 0.64 37.39
N VAL A 52 20.06 0.16 36.32
CA VAL A 52 21.53 0.10 36.23
C VAL A 52 22.07 0.69 34.91
N ARG A 53 21.21 1.22 34.05
CA ARG A 53 21.57 1.70 32.74
C ARG A 53 21.65 3.22 32.69
N GLU A 54 22.56 3.73 31.85
CA GLU A 54 22.56 5.11 31.41
C GLU A 54 21.98 5.21 29.98
N PHE A 55 21.20 6.26 29.72
CA PHE A 55 20.67 6.61 28.43
C PHE A 55 21.40 7.85 27.90
N GLU A 56 21.76 7.84 26.64
CA GLU A 56 22.22 9.02 25.93
C GLU A 56 21.06 9.71 25.24
N LEU A 57 20.78 10.95 25.62
CA LEU A 57 19.82 11.82 24.98
C LEU A 57 20.45 12.63 23.86
N PRO A 58 19.66 13.16 22.90
CA PRO A 58 20.16 14.08 21.88
C PRO A 58 20.92 15.25 22.49
N GLY A 59 22.10 15.56 21.93
CA GLY A 59 23.00 16.60 22.46
C GLY A 59 24.06 16.07 23.43
N GLY A 60 24.12 14.76 23.68
CA GLY A 60 25.17 14.13 24.49
C GLY A 60 24.92 14.17 26.01
N LEU A 61 23.69 14.43 26.43
CA LEU A 61 23.30 14.31 27.84
C LEU A 61 23.12 12.85 28.21
N SER A 62 23.86 12.38 29.20
CA SER A 62 23.68 11.06 29.81
C SER A 62 22.76 11.16 31.02
N ILE A 63 21.76 10.29 31.08
CA ILE A 63 20.80 10.18 32.19
C ILE A 63 20.71 8.74 32.69
N HIS A 64 20.62 8.56 33.98
CA HIS A 64 20.51 7.23 34.58
C HIS A 64 19.05 6.73 34.58
N SER A 65 18.83 5.44 34.37
CA SER A 65 17.54 4.77 34.59
C SER A 65 17.07 4.96 36.03
N GLY A 66 15.75 5.03 36.21
CA GLY A 66 15.15 5.29 37.52
C GLY A 66 13.82 6.01 37.42
N ILE A 67 13.27 6.38 38.55
CA ILE A 67 12.00 7.08 38.64
C ILE A 67 12.20 8.39 39.39
N ASN A 68 11.78 9.50 38.74
CA ASN A 68 11.90 10.81 39.35
C ASN A 68 10.70 11.68 38.93
N HIS A 69 10.03 12.29 39.91
CA HIS A 69 8.87 13.14 39.68
C HIS A 69 7.70 12.39 38.99
N ALA A 70 7.12 11.38 39.62
CA ALA A 70 6.07 10.58 39.03
C ALA A 70 5.00 10.11 40.03
N THR A 71 3.74 10.16 39.65
CA THR A 71 2.64 9.47 40.34
C THR A 71 2.28 8.19 39.59
N ILE A 72 2.36 7.04 40.27
CA ILE A 72 2.24 5.73 39.66
C ILE A 72 1.16 4.92 40.38
N HIS A 73 0.19 4.41 39.60
CA HIS A 73 -0.91 3.63 40.12
C HIS A 73 -1.01 2.28 39.41
N ASN A 74 -0.95 1.18 40.15
CA ASN A 74 -1.17 -0.18 39.62
C ASN A 74 -0.34 -0.46 38.37
N CYS A 75 1.01 -0.40 38.46
CA CYS A 75 1.93 -0.55 37.35
C CYS A 75 3.00 -1.58 37.61
N GLU A 76 3.48 -2.21 36.53
CA GLU A 76 4.69 -3.02 36.52
C GLU A 76 5.75 -2.33 35.65
N ILE A 77 6.90 -1.98 36.24
CA ILE A 77 7.98 -1.22 35.63
C ILE A 77 9.17 -2.15 35.45
N GLY A 78 9.59 -2.35 34.22
CA GLY A 78 10.68 -3.23 33.82
C GLY A 78 12.06 -2.76 34.28
N ASP A 79 13.07 -3.56 33.96
CA ASP A 79 14.46 -3.21 34.24
C ASP A 79 14.93 -2.03 33.39
N ASN A 80 15.79 -1.19 33.96
CA ASN A 80 16.39 -0.04 33.27
C ASN A 80 15.38 0.96 32.68
N VAL A 81 14.18 1.03 33.20
CA VAL A 81 13.21 2.06 32.79
C VAL A 81 13.64 3.42 33.33
N HIS A 82 13.53 4.47 32.53
CA HIS A 82 13.66 5.85 32.93
C HIS A 82 12.29 6.53 32.89
N LEU A 83 11.76 6.92 34.06
CA LEU A 83 10.55 7.73 34.19
C LEU A 83 10.92 9.08 34.80
N TYR A 84 10.74 10.15 34.05
CA TYR A 84 11.06 11.49 34.50
C TYR A 84 9.98 12.51 34.18
N ASN A 85 9.60 13.28 35.21
CA ASN A 85 8.69 14.41 35.07
C ASN A 85 7.32 14.02 34.43
N ILE A 86 6.62 13.12 35.09
CA ILE A 86 5.26 12.72 34.71
C ILE A 86 4.28 13.71 35.36
N HIS A 87 3.69 14.60 34.55
CA HIS A 87 2.95 15.76 35.04
C HIS A 87 1.70 15.42 35.86
N ASN A 88 0.97 14.36 35.47
CA ASN A 88 -0.18 13.88 36.23
C ASN A 88 0.08 12.49 36.80
N TYR A 89 -0.12 11.43 36.02
CA TYR A 89 0.10 10.07 36.51
C TYR A 89 0.26 9.03 35.37
N ILE A 90 0.81 7.88 35.76
CA ILE A 90 0.78 6.64 34.99
C ILE A 90 -0.10 5.64 35.75
N ALA A 91 -1.10 5.04 35.07
CA ALA A 91 -2.01 4.09 35.71
C ALA A 91 -2.32 2.89 34.82
N ASN A 92 -2.29 1.68 35.45
CA ASN A 92 -2.69 0.42 34.82
C ASN A 92 -1.82 0.07 33.61
N TYR A 93 -0.48 0.10 33.73
CA TYR A 93 0.45 -0.24 32.66
C TYR A 93 1.55 -1.20 33.12
N ARG A 94 1.91 -2.09 32.18
CA ARG A 94 3.20 -2.77 32.17
C ARG A 94 4.13 -2.01 31.22
N ILE A 95 5.30 -1.61 31.74
CA ILE A 95 6.33 -0.88 30.99
C ILE A 95 7.52 -1.80 30.82
N GLY A 96 7.89 -2.08 29.58
CA GLY A 96 8.97 -2.96 29.21
C GLY A 96 10.35 -2.42 29.60
N ALA A 97 11.34 -3.28 29.53
CA ALA A 97 12.71 -2.94 29.88
C ALA A 97 13.35 -1.91 28.93
N ASP A 98 14.38 -1.21 29.42
CA ASP A 98 15.17 -0.26 28.64
C ASP A 98 14.34 0.86 27.97
N THR A 99 13.20 1.21 28.56
CA THR A 99 12.23 2.20 28.06
C THR A 99 12.45 3.55 28.74
N CYS A 100 12.41 4.62 27.94
CA CYS A 100 12.56 6.01 28.39
C CYS A 100 11.25 6.79 28.20
N ILE A 101 10.68 7.29 29.32
CA ILE A 101 9.45 8.11 29.31
C ILE A 101 9.75 9.41 30.07
N GLU A 102 9.72 10.51 29.34
CA GLU A 102 10.08 11.81 29.90
C GLU A 102 9.08 12.90 29.49
N ASN A 103 8.71 13.73 30.45
CA ASN A 103 7.90 14.91 30.24
C ASN A 103 6.56 14.59 29.54
N VAL A 104 5.77 13.70 30.16
CA VAL A 104 4.48 13.22 29.64
C VAL A 104 3.35 13.66 30.56
N ASN A 105 2.23 14.09 29.97
CA ASN A 105 1.10 14.56 30.77
C ASN A 105 0.43 13.41 31.54
N ALA A 106 -0.07 12.37 30.85
CA ALA A 106 -0.65 11.20 31.49
C ALA A 106 -0.61 9.97 30.59
N ILE A 107 -0.43 8.80 31.21
CA ILE A 107 -0.52 7.48 30.55
C ILE A 107 -1.46 6.61 31.36
N LEU A 108 -2.61 6.20 30.79
CA LEU A 108 -3.58 5.43 31.57
C LEU A 108 -4.42 4.46 30.74
N VAL A 109 -4.81 3.37 31.38
CA VAL A 109 -5.93 2.54 30.91
C VAL A 109 -7.11 2.80 31.83
N ASP A 110 -8.27 3.13 31.21
CA ASP A 110 -9.52 3.43 31.87
C ASP A 110 -10.56 2.36 31.49
N GLY A 111 -10.69 1.36 32.31
CA GLY A 111 -11.55 0.19 32.11
C GLY A 111 -11.00 -0.80 31.08
N ARG A 112 -11.80 -1.83 30.78
CA ARG A 112 -11.44 -2.88 29.81
C ARG A 112 -11.45 -2.33 28.39
N THR A 113 -10.40 -2.56 27.60
CA THR A 113 -10.24 -2.06 26.24
C THR A 113 -9.50 -3.09 25.36
N ALA A 114 -9.87 -3.17 24.09
CA ALA A 114 -9.15 -3.96 23.08
C ALA A 114 -8.10 -3.12 22.32
N PHE A 115 -7.77 -1.93 22.80
CA PHE A 115 -6.72 -1.06 22.23
C PHE A 115 -6.91 -0.80 20.74
N GLY A 116 -8.13 -0.46 20.32
CA GLY A 116 -8.47 -0.18 18.92
C GLY A 116 -8.82 -1.41 18.07
N ASN A 117 -8.51 -2.63 18.52
CA ASN A 117 -8.96 -3.83 17.81
C ASN A 117 -10.47 -3.98 17.89
N GLY A 118 -11.12 -4.33 16.75
CA GLY A 118 -12.56 -4.43 16.63
C GLY A 118 -13.28 -3.12 16.35
N VAL A 119 -12.61 -1.97 16.32
CA VAL A 119 -13.20 -0.70 15.88
C VAL A 119 -13.68 -0.84 14.45
N ARG A 120 -14.94 -0.50 14.20
CA ARG A 120 -15.56 -0.62 12.87
C ARG A 120 -15.42 0.69 12.10
N VAL A 121 -14.79 0.58 10.93
CA VAL A 121 -14.48 1.72 10.05
C VAL A 121 -15.40 1.67 8.83
N PRO A 122 -16.25 2.69 8.61
CA PRO A 122 -17.09 2.76 7.42
C PRO A 122 -16.22 3.17 6.21
N VAL A 123 -16.00 2.25 5.28
CA VAL A 123 -15.16 2.50 4.10
C VAL A 123 -16.00 2.65 2.84
N MET A 124 -15.53 3.48 1.89
CA MET A 124 -16.16 3.74 0.60
C MET A 124 -17.55 4.39 0.68
N ASN A 125 -18.05 4.70 1.86
CA ASN A 125 -19.31 5.41 2.04
C ASN A 125 -19.38 6.05 3.43
N GLU A 126 -19.37 7.37 3.52
CA GLU A 126 -19.51 8.10 4.78
C GLU A 126 -20.84 7.78 5.52
N GLY A 127 -21.88 7.38 4.78
CA GLY A 127 -23.16 6.96 5.35
C GLY A 127 -23.15 5.54 5.95
N GLY A 128 -22.02 4.83 5.94
CA GLY A 128 -21.89 3.46 6.44
C GLY A 128 -22.40 2.38 5.48
N GLY A 129 -22.50 1.14 5.97
CA GLY A 129 -22.95 -0.05 5.24
C GLY A 129 -21.85 -0.97 4.73
N ARG A 130 -20.57 -0.57 4.91
CA ARG A 130 -19.38 -1.38 4.61
C ARG A 130 -18.37 -1.33 5.73
N GLU A 131 -18.83 -1.36 6.97
CA GLU A 131 -17.97 -1.30 8.15
C GLU A 131 -17.01 -2.50 8.15
N ILE A 132 -15.73 -2.20 8.32
CA ILE A 132 -14.65 -3.19 8.45
C ILE A 132 -14.07 -3.07 9.86
N PRO A 133 -14.13 -4.14 10.67
CA PRO A 133 -13.45 -4.16 11.96
C PRO A 133 -11.93 -4.16 11.74
N ILE A 134 -11.24 -3.15 12.26
CA ILE A 134 -9.78 -3.09 12.18
C ILE A 134 -9.14 -3.92 13.28
N PHE A 135 -7.99 -4.53 12.98
CA PHE A 135 -7.21 -5.30 13.95
C PHE A 135 -5.73 -5.38 13.52
N ASN A 136 -4.86 -5.82 14.43
CA ASN A 136 -3.41 -5.76 14.21
C ASN A 136 -2.89 -6.48 12.95
N HIS A 137 -3.63 -7.46 12.44
CA HIS A 137 -3.23 -8.29 11.30
C HIS A 137 -4.07 -8.03 10.04
N LEU A 138 -4.76 -6.90 9.95
CA LEU A 138 -5.56 -6.56 8.78
C LEU A 138 -4.65 -6.34 7.57
N SER A 139 -4.88 -7.08 6.48
CA SER A 139 -4.19 -6.91 5.21
C SER A 139 -5.11 -6.31 4.14
N ALA A 140 -4.51 -5.71 3.10
CA ALA A 140 -5.24 -5.14 1.98
C ALA A 140 -6.15 -6.19 1.30
N SER A 141 -5.65 -7.40 1.09
CA SER A 141 -6.41 -8.46 0.44
C SER A 141 -7.59 -8.95 1.28
N LEU A 142 -7.42 -9.08 2.60
CA LEU A 142 -8.52 -9.43 3.51
C LEU A 142 -9.58 -8.32 3.55
N ALA A 143 -9.15 -7.08 3.74
CA ALA A 143 -10.05 -5.92 3.75
C ALA A 143 -10.77 -5.76 2.40
N TYR A 144 -10.09 -6.01 1.27
CA TYR A 144 -10.71 -6.00 -0.07
C TYR A 144 -11.86 -6.99 -0.16
N VAL A 145 -11.64 -8.24 0.25
CA VAL A 145 -12.67 -9.28 0.25
C VAL A 145 -13.84 -8.88 1.17
N MET A 146 -13.57 -8.40 2.38
CA MET A 146 -14.60 -7.95 3.30
C MET A 146 -15.39 -6.74 2.77
N THR A 147 -14.76 -5.85 2.03
CA THR A 147 -15.39 -4.62 1.50
C THR A 147 -16.22 -4.89 0.25
N LEU A 148 -15.69 -5.63 -0.71
CA LEU A 148 -16.25 -5.73 -2.07
C LEU A 148 -17.01 -7.05 -2.35
N TYR A 149 -16.88 -8.06 -1.48
CA TYR A 149 -17.60 -9.34 -1.63
C TYR A 149 -18.79 -9.47 -0.67
N ARG A 150 -19.47 -8.35 -0.38
CA ARG A 150 -20.67 -8.30 0.49
C ARG A 150 -21.84 -9.16 0.00
N HIS A 151 -21.83 -9.58 -1.26
CA HIS A 151 -22.75 -10.57 -1.83
C HIS A 151 -22.55 -11.99 -1.27
N ARG A 152 -21.53 -12.21 -0.42
CA ARG A 152 -21.26 -13.46 0.31
C ARG A 152 -21.45 -13.25 1.83
N PRO A 153 -22.69 -13.12 2.31
CA PRO A 153 -22.97 -12.70 3.68
C PRO A 153 -22.44 -13.67 4.74
N LYS A 154 -22.43 -14.99 4.46
CA LYS A 154 -21.86 -15.99 5.38
C LYS A 154 -20.37 -15.80 5.59
N MET A 155 -19.62 -15.53 4.52
CA MET A 155 -18.19 -15.25 4.61
C MET A 155 -17.94 -14.02 5.48
N ILE A 156 -18.70 -12.96 5.25
CA ILE A 156 -18.56 -11.72 6.04
C ILE A 156 -18.86 -11.98 7.53
N GLU A 157 -19.91 -12.72 7.83
CA GLU A 157 -20.24 -13.09 9.22
C GLU A 157 -19.12 -13.90 9.90
N VAL A 158 -18.51 -14.86 9.19
CA VAL A 158 -17.39 -15.64 9.73
C VAL A 158 -16.17 -14.77 9.98
N LEU A 159 -15.83 -13.89 9.03
CA LEU A 159 -14.71 -12.97 9.16
C LEU A 159 -14.92 -11.93 10.27
N ASP A 160 -16.10 -11.34 10.35
CA ASP A 160 -16.46 -10.39 11.43
C ASP A 160 -16.31 -11.07 12.79
N ARG A 161 -16.87 -12.27 12.98
CA ARG A 161 -16.76 -13.03 14.24
C ARG A 161 -15.30 -13.37 14.56
N MET A 162 -14.50 -13.80 13.58
CA MET A 162 -13.09 -14.10 13.78
C MET A 162 -12.31 -12.87 14.29
N ILE A 163 -12.62 -11.69 13.77
CA ILE A 163 -11.96 -10.44 14.20
C ILE A 163 -12.49 -9.97 15.56
N ASP A 164 -13.79 -10.13 15.83
CA ASP A 164 -14.37 -9.81 17.14
C ASP A 164 -13.79 -10.73 18.23
N ASP A 165 -13.63 -12.03 17.97
CA ASP A 165 -12.97 -12.99 18.88
C ASP A 165 -11.49 -12.61 19.12
N TYR A 166 -10.79 -12.18 18.07
CA TYR A 166 -9.42 -11.66 18.20
C TYR A 166 -9.41 -10.40 19.07
N ALA A 167 -10.29 -9.44 18.83
CA ALA A 167 -10.37 -8.20 19.61
C ALA A 167 -10.65 -8.48 21.10
N GLU A 168 -11.55 -9.41 21.40
CA GLU A 168 -11.82 -9.84 22.78
C GLU A 168 -10.59 -10.50 23.42
N SER A 169 -9.83 -11.29 22.65
CA SER A 169 -8.57 -11.88 23.15
C SER A 169 -7.50 -10.84 23.51
N GLN A 170 -7.55 -9.66 22.88
CA GLN A 170 -6.64 -8.54 23.14
C GLN A 170 -7.13 -7.62 24.27
N ALA A 171 -8.39 -7.78 24.69
CA ALA A 171 -9.00 -6.87 25.66
C ALA A 171 -8.43 -7.06 27.07
N SER A 172 -8.02 -5.96 27.67
CA SER A 172 -7.42 -5.92 29.02
C SER A 172 -7.74 -4.60 29.71
N ASP A 173 -7.66 -4.58 31.02
CA ASP A 173 -7.65 -3.38 31.87
C ASP A 173 -6.22 -2.91 32.21
N MET A 174 -5.20 -3.66 31.69
CA MET A 174 -3.78 -3.30 31.79
C MET A 174 -3.23 -3.03 30.39
N GLY A 175 -2.65 -1.84 30.20
CA GLY A 175 -1.92 -1.48 28.99
C GLY A 175 -0.51 -2.04 28.96
N GLU A 176 0.10 -2.01 27.78
CA GLU A 176 1.47 -2.45 27.59
C GLU A 176 2.26 -1.40 26.81
N ILE A 177 3.43 -1.06 27.30
CA ILE A 177 4.50 -0.35 26.60
C ILE A 177 5.65 -1.35 26.51
N GLY A 178 6.09 -1.66 25.28
CA GLY A 178 7.11 -2.65 25.02
C GLY A 178 8.51 -2.26 25.48
N ASP A 179 9.48 -3.09 25.12
CA ASP A 179 10.89 -2.86 25.44
C ASP A 179 11.52 -1.80 24.51
N HIS A 180 12.52 -1.07 24.99
CA HIS A 180 13.28 -0.08 24.22
C HIS A 180 12.42 1.06 23.62
N VAL A 181 11.26 1.36 24.20
CA VAL A 181 10.37 2.44 23.77
C VAL A 181 10.90 3.78 24.25
N CYS A 182 10.71 4.82 23.42
CA CYS A 182 11.07 6.19 23.76
C CYS A 182 9.82 7.09 23.63
N ILE A 183 9.38 7.70 24.76
CA ILE A 183 8.21 8.61 24.83
C ILE A 183 8.65 9.93 25.43
N LEU A 184 8.81 10.96 24.61
CA LEU A 184 9.35 12.26 25.03
C LEU A 184 8.37 13.40 24.73
N ASN A 185 8.15 14.27 25.73
CA ASN A 185 7.37 15.49 25.59
C ASN A 185 5.94 15.25 25.05
N CYS A 186 5.26 14.21 25.51
CA CYS A 186 3.96 13.81 25.01
C CYS A 186 2.81 14.30 25.91
N GLY A 187 1.66 14.49 25.29
CA GLY A 187 0.41 14.83 25.98
C GLY A 187 -0.22 13.58 26.62
N SER A 188 -1.49 13.30 26.28
CA SER A 188 -2.24 12.20 26.88
C SER A 188 -2.16 10.92 26.03
N ILE A 189 -1.81 9.81 26.68
CA ILE A 189 -1.85 8.45 26.13
C ILE A 189 -2.86 7.64 26.93
N LYS A 190 -4.01 7.35 26.32
CA LYS A 190 -5.13 6.66 26.99
C LYS A 190 -5.56 5.42 26.23
N ASN A 191 -5.69 4.27 26.91
CA ASN A 191 -6.14 3.01 26.32
C ASN A 191 -5.34 2.64 25.06
N THR A 192 -4.00 2.75 25.13
CA THR A 192 -3.12 2.56 23.98
C THR A 192 -2.05 1.54 24.31
N ARG A 193 -1.92 0.52 23.44
CA ARG A 193 -0.80 -0.44 23.47
C ARG A 193 0.31 0.06 22.56
N ILE A 194 1.56 0.00 23.01
CA ILE A 194 2.74 0.48 22.28
C ILE A 194 3.75 -0.67 22.20
N GLY A 195 4.10 -1.06 20.99
CA GLY A 195 5.08 -2.14 20.72
C GLY A 195 6.53 -1.70 20.91
N ASP A 196 7.41 -2.69 20.92
CA ASP A 196 8.84 -2.51 21.15
C ASP A 196 9.49 -1.51 20.19
N TYR A 197 10.51 -0.81 20.64
CA TYR A 197 11.28 0.16 19.84
C TYR A 197 10.47 1.34 19.25
N ALA A 198 9.23 1.53 19.66
CA ALA A 198 8.44 2.69 19.21
C ALA A 198 9.06 4.01 19.72
N GLN A 199 8.97 5.05 18.88
CA GLN A 199 9.47 6.38 19.17
C GLN A 199 8.33 7.40 19.09
N LEU A 200 7.96 7.98 20.21
CA LEU A 200 6.92 8.99 20.34
C LEU A 200 7.54 10.30 20.84
N THR A 201 7.51 11.36 20.04
CA THR A 201 8.10 12.64 20.43
C THR A 201 7.13 13.79 20.14
N GLY A 202 6.68 14.45 21.20
CA GLY A 202 5.78 15.62 21.08
C GLY A 202 4.34 15.25 20.65
N VAL A 203 3.93 14.00 20.77
CA VAL A 203 2.59 13.53 20.44
C VAL A 203 1.57 14.23 21.34
N SER A 204 0.54 14.82 20.76
CA SER A 204 -0.48 15.54 21.55
C SER A 204 -1.48 14.60 22.24
N ARG A 205 -1.97 13.57 21.53
CA ARG A 205 -2.96 12.63 22.08
C ARG A 205 -2.99 11.30 21.34
N LEU A 206 -2.95 10.21 22.10
CA LEU A 206 -3.34 8.88 21.63
C LEU A 206 -4.52 8.40 22.47
N LYS A 207 -5.56 7.85 21.83
CA LYS A 207 -6.74 7.33 22.52
C LYS A 207 -7.28 6.09 21.81
N ASN A 208 -7.45 5.01 22.55
CA ASN A 208 -8.02 3.74 22.10
C ASN A 208 -7.36 3.23 20.82
N GLY A 209 -6.12 2.74 20.93
CA GLY A 209 -5.38 2.27 19.76
C GLY A 209 -4.19 1.40 20.06
N THR A 210 -3.60 0.89 19.00
CA THR A 210 -2.35 0.12 19.03
C THR A 210 -1.31 0.76 18.10
N VAL A 211 -0.11 0.92 18.62
CA VAL A 211 1.09 1.27 17.85
C VAL A 211 1.95 0.01 17.76
N ASN A 212 1.80 -0.74 16.67
CA ASN A 212 2.65 -1.89 16.40
C ASN A 212 4.04 -1.41 16.00
N SER A 213 5.06 -2.00 16.59
CA SER A 213 6.45 -1.62 16.38
C SER A 213 7.37 -2.77 16.77
N ASN A 214 8.53 -2.87 16.16
CA ASN A 214 9.57 -3.83 16.53
C ASN A 214 10.97 -3.32 16.11
N ARG A 215 12.02 -4.05 16.48
CA ARG A 215 13.41 -3.64 16.21
C ARG A 215 13.75 -3.49 14.71
N PHE A 216 13.07 -4.21 13.84
CA PHE A 216 13.32 -4.16 12.38
C PHE A 216 12.58 -3.01 11.70
N ALA A 217 11.41 -2.68 12.25
CA ALA A 217 10.51 -1.67 11.73
C ALA A 217 9.95 -0.80 12.87
N PRO A 218 10.79 0.05 13.50
CA PRO A 218 10.34 0.96 14.53
C PRO A 218 9.30 1.95 13.97
N THR A 219 8.20 2.12 14.71
CA THR A 219 7.15 3.09 14.40
C THR A 219 7.43 4.42 15.09
N LYS A 220 7.25 5.52 14.35
CA LYS A 220 7.54 6.88 14.82
C LYS A 220 6.31 7.76 14.78
N LEU A 221 5.97 8.37 15.92
CA LEU A 221 4.92 9.38 16.01
C LEU A 221 5.52 10.70 16.48
N GLY A 222 5.30 11.77 15.71
CA GLY A 222 5.93 13.08 15.90
C GLY A 222 5.04 14.15 16.52
N SER A 223 5.52 15.37 16.48
CA SER A 223 4.93 16.50 17.16
C SER A 223 3.51 16.82 16.70
N GLY A 224 2.63 17.09 17.67
CA GLY A 224 1.27 17.52 17.41
C GLY A 224 0.31 16.43 16.95
N VAL A 225 0.79 15.20 16.72
CA VAL A 225 -0.02 14.07 16.25
C VAL A 225 -1.16 13.76 17.21
N LYS A 226 -2.35 13.51 16.67
CA LYS A 226 -3.53 13.05 17.39
C LYS A 226 -4.11 11.82 16.71
N CYS A 227 -4.19 10.71 17.45
CA CYS A 227 -4.82 9.47 16.97
C CYS A 227 -5.95 9.05 17.93
N THR A 228 -7.07 8.64 17.36
CA THR A 228 -8.24 8.13 18.10
C THR A 228 -8.80 6.91 17.37
N ASP A 229 -9.16 5.83 18.10
CA ASP A 229 -9.77 4.62 17.56
C ASP A 229 -8.97 4.06 16.38
N PHE A 230 -7.71 3.69 16.61
CA PHE A 230 -6.75 3.44 15.55
C PHE A 230 -5.92 2.17 15.74
N ILE A 231 -5.44 1.64 14.62
CA ILE A 231 -4.35 0.67 14.56
C ILE A 231 -3.27 1.23 13.63
N VAL A 232 -2.04 1.35 14.12
CA VAL A 232 -0.86 1.71 13.35
C VAL A 232 0.07 0.51 13.29
N ALA A 233 0.40 0.05 12.08
CA ALA A 233 1.29 -1.08 11.84
C ALA A 233 2.77 -0.70 11.98
N SER A 234 3.65 -1.69 11.94
CA SER A 234 5.09 -1.51 12.10
C SER A 234 5.74 -0.68 10.99
N GLY A 235 6.74 0.13 11.34
CA GLY A 235 7.50 0.96 10.41
C GLY A 235 6.74 2.14 9.82
N VAL A 236 5.64 2.55 10.46
CA VAL A 236 4.87 3.75 10.09
C VAL A 236 5.55 4.99 10.66
N GLU A 237 5.54 6.08 9.90
CA GLU A 237 5.95 7.41 10.36
C GLU A 237 4.77 8.39 10.25
N ILE A 238 4.37 8.99 11.37
CA ILE A 238 3.31 10.01 11.42
C ILE A 238 3.88 11.24 12.12
N GLY A 239 3.89 12.39 11.44
CA GLY A 239 4.48 13.62 11.94
C GLY A 239 3.60 14.86 11.80
N ASP A 240 4.15 15.97 12.20
CA ASP A 240 3.70 17.34 11.97
C ASP A 240 2.19 17.58 12.09
N SER A 241 1.63 17.33 13.27
CA SER A 241 0.22 17.62 13.61
C SER A 241 -0.81 16.88 12.75
N THR A 242 -0.47 15.71 12.26
CA THR A 242 -1.37 14.82 11.54
C THR A 242 -2.51 14.34 12.45
N LEU A 243 -3.72 14.26 11.89
CA LEU A 243 -4.92 13.75 12.56
C LEU A 243 -5.28 12.38 11.98
N VAL A 244 -5.52 11.41 12.87
CA VAL A 244 -5.95 10.05 12.52
C VAL A 244 -7.14 9.68 13.42
N ASP A 245 -8.30 9.46 12.81
CA ASP A 245 -9.51 9.11 13.55
C ASP A 245 -10.21 7.91 12.91
N LYS A 246 -10.46 6.85 13.68
CA LYS A 246 -11.01 5.57 13.19
C LYS A 246 -10.30 5.06 11.92
N CYS A 247 -9.00 4.83 12.02
CA CYS A 247 -8.21 4.39 10.87
C CYS A 247 -7.35 3.17 11.17
N PHE A 248 -7.13 2.38 10.12
CA PHE A 248 -6.01 1.43 10.04
C PHE A 248 -4.91 2.05 9.19
N VAL A 249 -3.66 2.07 9.70
CA VAL A 249 -2.48 2.57 8.98
C VAL A 249 -1.47 1.45 8.82
N GLY A 250 -1.34 0.95 7.61
CA GLY A 250 -0.52 -0.22 7.24
C GLY A 250 0.98 0.05 7.23
N GLN A 251 1.76 -1.01 7.10
CA GLN A 251 3.22 -1.00 7.18
C GLN A 251 3.88 -0.03 6.19
N GLY A 252 4.85 0.74 6.67
CA GLY A 252 5.65 1.65 5.85
C GLY A 252 4.91 2.89 5.32
N CYS A 253 3.72 3.19 5.85
CA CYS A 253 3.00 4.42 5.54
C CYS A 253 3.70 5.64 6.14
N ILE A 254 3.55 6.79 5.47
CA ILE A 254 4.10 8.07 5.92
C ILE A 254 3.00 9.12 5.86
N PHE A 255 2.60 9.67 7.01
CA PHE A 255 1.67 10.78 7.12
C PHE A 255 2.34 11.98 7.77
N ASP A 256 2.19 13.15 7.17
CA ASP A 256 2.93 14.32 7.61
C ASP A 256 2.22 15.63 7.24
N LYS A 257 2.74 16.74 7.74
CA LYS A 257 2.36 18.10 7.32
C LYS A 257 0.86 18.38 7.43
N HIS A 258 0.28 18.12 8.61
CA HIS A 258 -1.13 18.34 8.91
C HIS A 258 -2.12 17.49 8.07
N TYR A 259 -1.71 16.32 7.60
CA TYR A 259 -2.64 15.41 6.92
C TYR A 259 -3.81 15.04 7.84
N SER A 260 -5.02 15.01 7.30
CA SER A 260 -6.23 14.62 8.02
C SER A 260 -6.80 13.32 7.46
N ALA A 261 -6.86 12.28 8.28
CA ALA A 261 -7.38 10.98 7.91
C ALA A 261 -8.53 10.60 8.86
N GLY A 262 -9.73 10.41 8.31
CA GLY A 262 -10.91 9.99 9.04
C GLY A 262 -11.55 8.74 8.43
N GLU A 263 -11.98 7.79 9.28
CA GLU A 263 -12.79 6.63 8.91
C GLU A 263 -12.23 5.84 7.71
N SER A 264 -10.91 5.62 7.68
CA SER A 264 -10.20 5.17 6.48
C SER A 264 -9.24 4.01 6.75
N LEU A 265 -9.04 3.17 5.73
CA LEU A 265 -8.04 2.13 5.72
C LEU A 265 -6.90 2.51 4.77
N PHE A 266 -5.68 2.51 5.28
CA PHE A 266 -4.46 2.74 4.49
C PHE A 266 -3.58 1.50 4.57
N PHE A 267 -3.27 0.92 3.43
CA PHE A 267 -2.40 -0.25 3.36
C PHE A 267 -0.97 0.15 2.99
N SER A 268 -0.10 -0.84 2.82
CA SER A 268 1.35 -0.64 2.77
C SER A 268 1.82 0.51 1.87
N ASN A 269 2.77 1.29 2.39
CA ASN A 269 3.46 2.34 1.66
C ASN A 269 2.57 3.51 1.16
N CYS A 270 1.38 3.70 1.76
CA CYS A 270 0.58 4.90 1.50
C CYS A 270 1.28 6.15 2.03
N GLN A 271 1.10 7.29 1.34
CA GLN A 271 1.64 8.57 1.78
C GLN A 271 0.56 9.64 1.75
N GLY A 272 0.41 10.35 2.86
CA GLY A 272 -0.51 11.46 3.03
C GLY A 272 0.19 12.70 3.55
N MET A 273 0.17 13.79 2.78
CA MET A 273 0.76 15.08 3.17
C MET A 273 -0.20 16.21 2.83
N HIS A 274 -0.46 17.09 3.79
CA HIS A 274 -1.30 18.29 3.67
C HIS A 274 -2.78 18.08 3.30
N GLY A 275 -3.15 16.99 2.69
CA GLY A 275 -4.50 16.72 2.17
C GLY A 275 -5.44 16.16 3.21
N GLU A 276 -6.59 15.71 2.71
CA GLU A 276 -7.63 15.05 3.50
C GLU A 276 -8.04 13.72 2.89
N ALA A 277 -8.32 12.75 3.75
CA ALA A 277 -8.96 11.49 3.39
C ALA A 277 -10.14 11.22 4.33
N CYS A 278 -11.27 10.82 3.74
CA CYS A 278 -12.48 10.49 4.47
C CYS A 278 -13.15 9.25 3.88
N ALA A 279 -13.41 8.25 4.72
CA ALA A 279 -14.07 6.99 4.36
C ALA A 279 -13.45 6.28 3.14
N ILE A 280 -12.13 6.25 3.02
CA ILE A 280 -11.46 5.64 1.87
C ILE A 280 -10.90 4.25 2.18
N PHE A 281 -10.83 3.43 1.13
CA PHE A 281 -9.99 2.26 1.06
C PHE A 281 -8.75 2.62 0.24
N ALA A 282 -7.66 2.96 0.91
CA ALA A 282 -6.38 3.22 0.27
C ALA A 282 -5.55 1.93 0.22
N GLY A 283 -5.64 1.21 -0.90
CA GLY A 283 -4.74 0.09 -1.22
C GLY A 283 -3.28 0.57 -1.31
N PRO A 284 -2.32 -0.36 -1.37
CA PRO A 284 -0.89 -0.04 -1.31
C PRO A 284 -0.47 1.08 -2.27
N TYR A 285 0.50 1.89 -1.84
CA TYR A 285 1.06 2.99 -2.64
C TYR A 285 0.05 4.06 -3.09
N THR A 286 -1.04 4.26 -2.36
CA THR A 286 -1.93 5.42 -2.55
C THR A 286 -1.26 6.66 -1.98
N VAL A 287 -1.07 7.69 -2.82
CA VAL A 287 -0.22 8.85 -2.49
C VAL A 287 -0.94 10.16 -2.75
N THR A 288 -0.93 11.05 -1.75
CA THR A 288 -1.38 12.45 -1.85
C THR A 288 -0.33 13.37 -1.20
N HIS A 289 0.14 14.40 -1.91
CA HIS A 289 1.21 15.28 -1.43
C HIS A 289 0.83 16.77 -1.37
N HIS A 290 -0.41 17.13 -1.74
CA HIS A 290 -0.79 18.53 -1.92
C HIS A 290 -1.98 18.94 -1.06
N LYS A 291 -1.93 20.15 -0.50
CA LYS A 291 -2.88 20.67 0.51
C LYS A 291 -4.34 20.68 0.04
N SER A 292 -4.61 20.90 -1.24
CA SER A 292 -5.95 20.98 -1.81
C SER A 292 -6.51 19.63 -2.28
N THR A 293 -5.85 18.52 -1.96
CA THR A 293 -6.27 17.19 -2.40
C THR A 293 -7.21 16.56 -1.38
N LEU A 294 -8.39 16.12 -1.85
CA LEU A 294 -9.34 15.33 -1.09
C LEU A 294 -9.49 13.95 -1.74
N LEU A 295 -9.33 12.89 -0.96
CA LEU A 295 -9.79 11.56 -1.32
C LEU A 295 -10.99 11.20 -0.43
N ILE A 296 -12.15 10.94 -1.05
CA ILE A 296 -13.37 10.67 -0.32
C ILE A 296 -14.10 9.44 -0.86
N ALA A 297 -14.49 8.56 0.04
CA ALA A 297 -15.43 7.46 -0.15
C ALA A 297 -15.20 6.60 -1.40
N GLY A 298 -13.96 6.34 -1.71
CA GLY A 298 -13.53 5.51 -2.84
C GLY A 298 -12.49 4.47 -2.46
N MET A 299 -12.36 3.47 -3.32
CA MET A 299 -11.23 2.56 -3.32
C MET A 299 -10.16 3.07 -4.28
N PHE A 300 -8.94 3.13 -3.80
CA PHE A 300 -7.75 3.53 -4.54
C PHE A 300 -6.67 2.47 -4.36
N SER A 301 -5.83 2.27 -5.36
CA SER A 301 -4.68 1.36 -5.26
C SER A 301 -3.57 1.84 -6.18
N PHE A 302 -2.35 1.99 -5.67
CA PHE A 302 -1.21 2.56 -6.41
C PHE A 302 -1.55 3.92 -7.05
N LEU A 303 -2.45 4.66 -6.43
CA LEU A 303 -2.90 5.96 -6.93
C LEU A 303 -1.84 7.03 -6.67
N ASN A 304 -1.64 7.91 -7.65
CA ASN A 304 -0.97 9.19 -7.45
C ASN A 304 -1.97 10.32 -7.73
N ALA A 305 -2.43 10.98 -6.66
CA ALA A 305 -3.38 12.08 -6.76
C ALA A 305 -2.67 13.39 -7.10
N GLY A 306 -3.14 14.05 -8.17
CA GLY A 306 -2.68 15.40 -8.53
C GLY A 306 -3.18 16.46 -7.55
N SER A 307 -2.51 17.60 -7.51
CA SER A 307 -2.90 18.74 -6.67
C SER A 307 -4.31 19.20 -7.00
N GLY A 308 -5.15 19.41 -5.99
CA GLY A 308 -6.54 19.85 -6.17
C GLY A 308 -7.51 18.77 -6.64
N SER A 309 -7.04 17.52 -6.79
CA SER A 309 -7.94 16.41 -7.13
C SER A 309 -8.97 16.19 -6.03
N ASN A 310 -10.23 16.03 -6.42
CA ASN A 310 -11.27 15.64 -5.49
C ASN A 310 -12.41 14.84 -6.14
N GLN A 311 -13.35 14.38 -5.31
CA GLN A 311 -14.51 13.61 -5.74
C GLN A 311 -15.76 14.16 -5.09
N SER A 312 -16.92 13.90 -5.70
CA SER A 312 -18.20 14.38 -5.16
C SER A 312 -18.85 13.42 -4.19
N ASN A 313 -19.67 13.97 -3.31
CA ASN A 313 -20.50 13.21 -2.37
C ASN A 313 -21.97 13.67 -2.29
N HIS A 314 -22.44 14.62 -3.11
CA HIS A 314 -23.68 15.39 -2.82
C HIS A 314 -24.81 15.24 -3.84
N MET A 315 -24.83 14.22 -4.69
CA MET A 315 -25.80 14.14 -5.80
C MET A 315 -27.16 13.50 -5.43
N TYR A 316 -27.33 12.96 -4.22
CA TYR A 316 -28.48 12.11 -3.90
C TYR A 316 -29.29 12.64 -2.71
N LYS A 317 -30.62 12.73 -2.90
CA LYS A 317 -31.56 13.28 -1.91
C LYS A 317 -31.74 12.41 -0.66
N LEU A 318 -31.48 11.12 -0.77
CA LEU A 318 -31.61 10.14 0.33
C LEU A 318 -30.31 9.91 1.10
N GLY A 319 -29.31 10.72 0.86
CA GLY A 319 -27.97 10.61 1.45
C GLY A 319 -26.90 10.42 0.39
N PRO A 320 -25.62 10.61 0.73
CA PRO A 320 -24.53 10.45 -0.21
C PRO A 320 -24.40 8.98 -0.65
N ILE A 321 -24.30 8.74 -1.96
CA ILE A 321 -23.92 7.46 -2.51
C ILE A 321 -22.53 7.63 -3.12
N HIS A 322 -21.60 6.88 -2.55
CA HIS A 322 -20.21 6.91 -2.97
C HIS A 322 -19.87 5.64 -3.75
N GLN A 323 -18.78 4.98 -3.41
CA GLN A 323 -18.32 3.71 -3.98
C GLN A 323 -17.59 3.87 -5.32
N GLY A 324 -16.84 4.94 -5.45
CA GLY A 324 -15.91 5.07 -6.57
C GLY A 324 -14.77 4.07 -6.47
N VAL A 325 -14.26 3.64 -7.62
CA VAL A 325 -13.10 2.74 -7.70
C VAL A 325 -12.10 3.33 -8.68
N ALA A 326 -10.89 3.61 -8.20
CA ALA A 326 -9.72 3.85 -9.03
C ALA A 326 -8.80 2.64 -8.92
N GLU A 327 -8.79 1.83 -9.99
CA GLU A 327 -8.02 0.60 -10.01
C GLU A 327 -6.50 0.89 -9.98
N ARG A 328 -5.71 -0.14 -9.77
CA ARG A 328 -4.25 -0.16 -9.71
C ARG A 328 -3.59 0.84 -10.66
N GLY A 329 -2.76 1.72 -10.11
CA GLY A 329 -1.91 2.63 -10.89
C GLY A 329 -2.65 3.78 -11.58
N ALA A 330 -3.93 3.98 -11.27
CA ALA A 330 -4.66 5.14 -11.75
C ALA A 330 -4.03 6.44 -11.22
N LYS A 331 -4.16 7.52 -11.98
CA LYS A 331 -3.63 8.84 -11.61
C LYS A 331 -4.64 9.93 -11.92
N THR A 332 -4.55 11.02 -11.20
CA THR A 332 -5.25 12.26 -11.53
C THR A 332 -4.26 13.38 -11.81
N THR A 333 -4.55 14.24 -12.75
CA THR A 333 -3.81 15.49 -12.93
C THR A 333 -4.28 16.55 -11.92
N SER A 334 -3.65 17.72 -11.91
CA SER A 334 -4.08 18.83 -11.06
C SER A 334 -5.53 19.22 -11.39
N ASP A 335 -6.30 19.56 -10.34
CA ASP A 335 -7.72 19.97 -10.41
C ASP A 335 -8.68 18.95 -11.03
N SER A 336 -8.28 17.69 -11.11
CA SER A 336 -9.17 16.64 -11.58
C SER A 336 -10.32 16.40 -10.61
N TYR A 337 -11.51 16.20 -11.15
CA TYR A 337 -12.72 15.92 -10.40
C TYR A 337 -13.44 14.70 -10.96
N LEU A 338 -13.89 13.82 -10.08
CA LEU A 338 -14.68 12.64 -10.42
C LEU A 338 -16.02 12.65 -9.69
N LEU A 339 -17.10 12.51 -10.45
CA LEU A 339 -18.42 12.27 -9.89
C LEU A 339 -18.57 10.80 -9.50
N TRP A 340 -18.67 10.51 -8.20
CA TRP A 340 -18.98 9.16 -7.73
C TRP A 340 -20.46 8.78 -7.92
N PRO A 341 -20.80 7.49 -8.15
CA PRO A 341 -19.91 6.37 -8.40
C PRO A 341 -19.31 6.38 -9.81
N SER A 342 -18.03 6.11 -9.92
CA SER A 342 -17.28 5.91 -11.18
C SER A 342 -16.27 4.80 -11.01
N LYS A 343 -15.86 4.16 -12.13
CA LYS A 343 -14.77 3.18 -12.14
C LYS A 343 -13.70 3.62 -13.13
N ILE A 344 -12.50 3.84 -12.62
CA ILE A 344 -11.34 4.20 -13.43
C ILE A 344 -10.45 2.97 -13.59
N GLY A 345 -10.27 2.55 -14.84
CA GLY A 345 -9.50 1.34 -15.18
C GLY A 345 -8.04 1.43 -14.80
N ALA A 346 -7.41 0.27 -14.66
CA ALA A 346 -6.01 0.15 -14.23
C ALA A 346 -5.06 1.01 -15.10
N PHE A 347 -4.11 1.68 -14.44
CA PHE A 347 -3.10 2.55 -15.07
C PHE A 347 -3.66 3.67 -15.94
N SER A 348 -4.90 4.09 -15.72
CA SER A 348 -5.52 5.20 -16.45
C SER A 348 -5.18 6.55 -15.83
N LEU A 349 -5.13 7.60 -16.64
CA LEU A 349 -4.89 8.99 -16.25
C LEU A 349 -6.15 9.82 -16.45
N VAL A 350 -6.63 10.44 -15.37
CA VAL A 350 -7.79 11.34 -15.37
C VAL A 350 -7.32 12.78 -15.51
N MET A 351 -7.85 13.50 -16.50
CA MET A 351 -7.51 14.89 -16.80
C MET A 351 -8.77 15.73 -16.91
N GLY A 352 -8.93 16.73 -16.06
CA GLY A 352 -10.07 17.64 -16.03
C GLY A 352 -11.21 17.17 -15.13
N ARG A 353 -12.40 17.72 -15.33
CA ARG A 353 -13.56 17.54 -14.45
C ARG A 353 -14.62 16.66 -15.11
N HIS A 354 -14.90 15.51 -14.50
CA HIS A 354 -15.86 14.54 -15.01
C HIS A 354 -17.13 14.55 -14.15
N THR A 355 -18.21 15.08 -14.71
CA THR A 355 -19.52 15.24 -14.06
C THR A 355 -20.51 14.15 -14.46
N ASN A 356 -20.02 13.05 -14.98
CA ASN A 356 -20.76 11.84 -15.33
C ASN A 356 -20.17 10.63 -14.59
N HIS A 357 -20.94 9.55 -14.49
CA HIS A 357 -20.51 8.29 -13.88
C HIS A 357 -19.71 7.47 -14.91
N ALA A 358 -18.44 7.80 -15.09
CA ALA A 358 -17.57 7.11 -16.02
C ALA A 358 -17.23 5.69 -15.54
N ASP A 359 -17.29 4.72 -16.46
CA ASP A 359 -16.73 3.37 -16.23
C ASP A 359 -15.76 3.01 -17.35
N THR A 360 -14.46 3.06 -17.03
CA THR A 360 -13.36 2.72 -17.95
C THR A 360 -12.66 1.42 -17.56
N SER A 361 -13.28 0.63 -16.67
CA SER A 361 -12.63 -0.55 -16.07
C SER A 361 -12.17 -1.61 -17.07
N GLU A 362 -12.90 -1.77 -18.20
CA GLU A 362 -12.52 -2.71 -19.27
C GLU A 362 -11.58 -2.09 -20.33
N LEU A 363 -11.20 -0.83 -20.17
CA LEU A 363 -10.28 -0.11 -21.04
C LEU A 363 -9.07 0.40 -20.23
N PRO A 364 -8.18 -0.49 -19.74
CA PRO A 364 -7.03 -0.09 -18.93
C PRO A 364 -6.04 0.78 -19.71
N PHE A 365 -5.12 1.45 -19.00
CA PHE A 365 -4.12 2.33 -19.59
C PHE A 365 -4.72 3.48 -20.44
N SER A 366 -5.93 3.90 -20.14
CA SER A 366 -6.61 4.96 -20.90
C SER A 366 -6.29 6.35 -20.36
N TYR A 367 -6.44 7.36 -21.22
CA TYR A 367 -6.72 8.71 -20.75
C TYR A 367 -8.23 8.90 -20.67
N LEU A 368 -8.69 9.51 -19.59
CA LEU A 368 -10.03 10.06 -19.44
C LEU A 368 -9.88 11.58 -19.44
N ILE A 369 -10.33 12.23 -20.51
CA ILE A 369 -10.07 13.65 -20.80
C ILE A 369 -11.39 14.40 -20.83
N GLU A 370 -11.47 15.53 -20.11
CA GLU A 370 -12.57 16.48 -20.28
C GLU A 370 -12.36 17.30 -21.55
N ASN A 371 -13.39 17.39 -22.36
CA ASN A 371 -13.45 18.27 -23.49
C ASN A 371 -14.86 18.87 -23.62
N GLN A 372 -15.01 20.18 -23.39
CA GLN A 372 -16.29 20.90 -23.44
C GLN A 372 -17.35 20.27 -22.52
N SER A 373 -16.96 19.97 -21.27
CA SER A 373 -17.79 19.34 -20.23
C SER A 373 -18.23 17.90 -20.54
N GLU A 374 -17.66 17.26 -21.56
CA GLU A 374 -17.88 15.85 -21.89
C GLU A 374 -16.64 15.03 -21.60
N SER A 375 -16.83 13.77 -21.24
CA SER A 375 -15.76 12.83 -20.92
C SER A 375 -15.38 12.00 -22.14
N TYR A 376 -14.13 12.11 -22.57
CA TYR A 376 -13.56 11.33 -23.67
C TYR A 376 -12.55 10.30 -23.17
N ILE A 377 -12.65 9.06 -23.66
CA ILE A 377 -11.67 8.00 -23.40
C ILE A 377 -10.72 7.91 -24.60
N VAL A 378 -9.42 7.83 -24.31
CA VAL A 378 -8.38 7.48 -25.29
C VAL A 378 -7.78 6.14 -24.86
N PRO A 379 -8.29 5.01 -25.39
CA PRO A 379 -7.91 3.68 -24.92
C PRO A 379 -6.43 3.38 -25.11
N GLY A 380 -5.78 2.78 -24.11
CA GLY A 380 -4.40 2.33 -24.18
C GLY A 380 -3.33 3.43 -24.21
N ALA A 381 -3.71 4.71 -24.26
CA ALA A 381 -2.78 5.83 -24.48
C ALA A 381 -1.66 5.91 -23.41
N ASN A 382 -1.98 5.54 -22.19
CA ASN A 382 -1.04 5.59 -21.05
C ASN A 382 -0.02 4.44 -21.05
N LEU A 383 -0.23 3.40 -21.84
CA LEU A 383 0.70 2.26 -21.95
C LEU A 383 2.09 2.67 -22.47
N ARG A 384 2.12 3.69 -23.34
CA ARG A 384 3.32 4.20 -24.01
C ARG A 384 3.97 5.41 -23.35
N THR A 385 3.59 5.75 -22.11
CA THR A 385 4.09 6.97 -21.46
C THR A 385 5.22 6.69 -20.48
N VAL A 386 6.18 7.62 -20.44
CA VAL A 386 7.27 7.64 -19.46
C VAL A 386 6.74 7.53 -18.04
N GLY A 387 5.67 8.30 -17.73
CA GLY A 387 5.11 8.37 -16.39
C GLY A 387 4.66 7.00 -15.84
N THR A 388 3.98 6.20 -16.65
CA THR A 388 3.49 4.87 -16.27
C THR A 388 4.63 3.89 -16.05
N ILE A 389 5.59 3.81 -17.00
CA ILE A 389 6.74 2.91 -16.90
C ILE A 389 7.61 3.27 -15.68
N ARG A 390 7.95 4.55 -15.54
CA ARG A 390 8.76 5.07 -14.43
C ARG A 390 8.15 4.76 -13.06
N ASP A 391 6.86 4.95 -12.90
CA ASP A 391 6.21 4.77 -11.60
C ASP A 391 6.13 3.28 -11.24
N ALA A 392 5.80 2.40 -12.19
CA ALA A 392 5.84 0.96 -11.97
C ALA A 392 7.25 0.47 -11.55
N GLN A 393 8.32 1.03 -12.13
CA GLN A 393 9.70 0.71 -11.76
C GLN A 393 10.11 1.27 -10.38
N LYS A 394 9.44 2.32 -9.89
CA LYS A 394 9.75 2.96 -8.59
C LYS A 394 9.14 2.23 -7.41
N TRP A 395 7.95 1.64 -7.55
CA TRP A 395 7.24 1.05 -6.41
C TRP A 395 8.07 0.01 -5.65
N PRO A 396 8.67 -1.01 -6.28
CA PRO A 396 9.49 -1.98 -5.54
C PRO A 396 10.72 -1.35 -4.87
N LYS A 397 11.27 -0.26 -5.46
CA LYS A 397 12.43 0.47 -4.90
C LYS A 397 12.05 1.38 -3.71
N ARG A 398 10.77 1.68 -3.56
CA ARG A 398 10.18 2.52 -2.52
C ARG A 398 9.38 1.70 -1.49
N ASP A 399 9.62 0.39 -1.42
CA ASP A 399 9.03 -0.43 -0.36
C ASP A 399 9.72 -0.14 0.97
N ASN A 400 9.02 0.60 1.83
CA ASN A 400 9.49 1.01 3.16
C ASN A 400 9.29 -0.07 4.22
N ARG A 401 8.65 -1.19 3.89
CA ARG A 401 8.36 -2.27 4.83
C ARG A 401 9.63 -3.05 5.16
N LYS A 402 10.14 -2.83 6.36
CA LYS A 402 11.33 -3.53 6.90
C LYS A 402 10.98 -4.70 7.81
N ASP A 403 9.72 -4.78 8.24
CA ASP A 403 9.23 -5.90 9.04
C ASP A 403 9.35 -7.21 8.24
N PRO A 404 9.95 -8.27 8.79
CA PRO A 404 9.98 -9.58 8.15
C PRO A 404 8.56 -10.15 7.96
N ASP A 405 7.63 -9.84 8.87
CA ASP A 405 6.24 -10.28 8.82
C ASP A 405 5.39 -9.26 8.04
N LYS A 406 5.40 -9.39 6.73
CA LYS A 406 4.63 -8.50 5.84
C LYS A 406 3.15 -8.87 5.84
N LEU A 407 2.30 -7.88 6.11
CA LEU A 407 0.84 -8.04 6.08
C LEU A 407 0.31 -8.11 4.64
N ASP A 408 0.85 -7.30 3.73
CA ASP A 408 0.39 -7.21 2.35
C ASP A 408 1.34 -7.92 1.39
N PHE A 409 0.79 -8.81 0.54
CA PHE A 409 1.49 -9.43 -0.58
C PHE A 409 1.22 -8.63 -1.85
N ILE A 410 2.28 -8.10 -2.48
CA ILE A 410 2.15 -7.11 -3.54
C ILE A 410 2.86 -7.58 -4.81
N ASN A 411 2.10 -7.70 -5.90
CA ASN A 411 2.63 -7.86 -7.25
C ASN A 411 2.85 -6.49 -7.89
N PHE A 412 4.04 -6.25 -8.43
CA PHE A 412 4.42 -4.96 -9.05
C PHE A 412 4.31 -4.96 -10.57
N ASN A 413 3.78 -6.02 -11.14
CA ASN A 413 3.69 -6.23 -12.58
C ASN A 413 2.79 -5.16 -13.25
N LEU A 414 3.32 -4.43 -14.22
CA LEU A 414 2.57 -3.50 -15.05
C LEU A 414 1.62 -4.27 -15.98
N LEU A 415 2.18 -5.24 -16.71
CA LEU A 415 1.43 -6.23 -17.48
C LEU A 415 1.32 -7.50 -16.66
N SER A 416 0.11 -8.00 -16.51
CA SER A 416 -0.24 -9.19 -15.74
C SER A 416 -1.47 -9.83 -16.37
N PRO A 417 -1.83 -11.06 -16.06
CA PRO A 417 -3.10 -11.63 -16.53
C PRO A 417 -4.29 -10.71 -16.23
N TYR A 418 -4.32 -10.03 -15.07
CA TYR A 418 -5.37 -9.08 -14.71
C TYR A 418 -5.48 -7.90 -15.68
N THR A 419 -4.38 -7.25 -16.06
CA THR A 419 -4.42 -6.10 -16.97
C THR A 419 -4.57 -6.53 -18.43
N VAL A 420 -3.98 -7.67 -18.80
CA VAL A 420 -3.98 -8.16 -20.19
C VAL A 420 -5.35 -8.77 -20.57
N GLN A 421 -6.04 -9.45 -19.66
CA GLN A 421 -7.43 -9.89 -19.92
C GLN A 421 -8.36 -8.69 -20.21
N LYS A 422 -8.18 -7.57 -19.49
CA LYS A 422 -8.93 -6.33 -19.73
C LYS A 422 -8.56 -5.69 -21.05
N MET A 423 -7.28 -5.69 -21.45
CA MET A 423 -6.89 -5.26 -22.80
C MET A 423 -7.52 -6.14 -23.89
N TRP A 424 -7.59 -7.45 -23.65
CA TRP A 424 -8.23 -8.39 -24.56
C TRP A 424 -9.71 -8.06 -24.74
N ARG A 425 -10.42 -7.94 -23.61
CA ARG A 425 -11.83 -7.52 -23.61
C ARG A 425 -12.02 -6.12 -24.20
N GLY A 426 -11.13 -5.20 -23.90
CA GLY A 426 -11.12 -3.84 -24.46
C GLY A 426 -11.06 -3.85 -26.00
N ARG A 427 -10.21 -4.70 -26.60
CA ARG A 427 -10.17 -4.86 -28.06
C ARG A 427 -11.50 -5.36 -28.65
N GLU A 428 -12.14 -6.33 -27.98
CA GLU A 428 -13.46 -6.81 -28.39
C GLU A 428 -14.48 -5.67 -28.36
N ILE A 429 -14.53 -4.90 -27.26
CA ILE A 429 -15.42 -3.74 -27.11
C ILE A 429 -15.18 -2.72 -28.22
N LEU A 430 -13.94 -2.37 -28.53
CA LEU A 430 -13.62 -1.41 -29.58
C LEU A 430 -14.11 -1.89 -30.96
N LYS A 431 -13.99 -3.19 -31.26
CA LYS A 431 -14.53 -3.80 -32.48
C LYS A 431 -16.06 -3.86 -32.49
N GLU A 432 -16.68 -4.21 -31.36
CA GLU A 432 -18.13 -4.20 -31.21
C GLU A 432 -18.72 -2.80 -31.50
N LEU A 433 -18.12 -1.73 -30.97
CA LEU A 433 -18.53 -0.35 -31.23
C LEU A 433 -18.48 0.01 -32.71
N GLN A 434 -17.42 -0.38 -33.43
CA GLN A 434 -17.31 -0.18 -34.88
C GLN A 434 -18.36 -0.98 -35.64
N THR A 435 -18.63 -2.22 -35.25
CA THR A 435 -19.61 -3.09 -35.89
C THR A 435 -21.03 -2.55 -35.70
N LEU A 436 -21.38 -2.09 -34.50
CA LEU A 436 -22.73 -1.64 -34.15
C LEU A 436 -23.04 -0.21 -34.72
N SER A 437 -22.08 0.69 -34.73
CA SER A 437 -22.27 2.10 -35.09
C SER A 437 -21.71 2.46 -36.46
N GLY A 438 -21.01 1.53 -37.12
CA GLY A 438 -20.35 1.74 -38.42
C GLY A 438 -18.91 2.23 -38.28
N MET A 439 -18.06 1.76 -39.21
CA MET A 439 -16.60 2.06 -39.19
C MET A 439 -16.27 3.54 -39.47
N ASN A 440 -17.19 4.28 -40.07
CA ASN A 440 -17.02 5.71 -40.41
C ASN A 440 -17.63 6.63 -39.36
N THR A 441 -18.14 6.11 -38.24
CA THR A 441 -18.64 6.91 -37.11
C THR A 441 -17.50 7.74 -36.54
N GLU A 442 -17.70 9.05 -36.40
CA GLU A 442 -16.64 9.95 -35.91
C GLU A 442 -16.42 9.81 -34.40
N VAL A 443 -17.50 9.62 -33.65
CA VAL A 443 -17.50 9.50 -32.18
C VAL A 443 -18.44 8.41 -31.73
N TYR A 444 -17.96 7.49 -30.93
CA TYR A 444 -18.70 6.37 -30.33
C TYR A 444 -19.07 6.69 -28.89
N GLY A 445 -20.24 6.26 -28.42
CA GLY A 445 -20.64 6.29 -27.00
C GLY A 445 -20.21 5.02 -26.29
N TYR A 446 -19.64 5.14 -25.07
CA TYR A 446 -19.29 4.01 -24.22
C TYR A 446 -19.39 4.40 -22.73
N ASN A 447 -20.26 3.73 -21.97
CA ASN A 447 -20.39 3.90 -20.51
C ASN A 447 -20.39 5.36 -20.04
N ASN A 448 -21.32 6.17 -20.57
CA ASN A 448 -21.43 7.62 -20.32
C ASN A 448 -20.23 8.45 -20.78
N CYS A 449 -19.31 7.88 -21.53
CA CYS A 449 -18.16 8.56 -22.14
C CYS A 449 -18.21 8.49 -23.66
N LYS A 450 -17.32 9.21 -24.30
CA LYS A 450 -17.15 9.24 -25.76
C LYS A 450 -15.77 8.73 -26.15
N ILE A 451 -15.70 8.09 -27.32
CA ILE A 451 -14.43 7.64 -27.94
C ILE A 451 -14.39 8.14 -29.37
N ARG A 452 -13.38 8.91 -29.76
CA ARG A 452 -13.18 9.30 -31.16
C ARG A 452 -12.70 8.11 -31.97
N ASN A 453 -13.10 8.01 -33.24
CA ASN A 453 -12.69 6.91 -34.13
C ASN A 453 -11.17 6.74 -34.20
N SER A 454 -10.42 7.84 -34.34
CA SER A 454 -8.96 7.81 -34.35
C SER A 454 -8.38 7.22 -33.05
N SER A 455 -8.96 7.57 -31.90
CA SER A 455 -8.56 7.03 -30.59
C SER A 455 -8.92 5.56 -30.43
N LEU A 456 -10.04 5.13 -30.99
CA LEU A 456 -10.48 3.74 -30.98
C LEU A 456 -9.52 2.86 -31.78
N VAL A 457 -9.19 3.21 -33.03
CA VAL A 457 -8.27 2.47 -33.90
C VAL A 457 -6.87 2.40 -33.30
N HIS A 458 -6.40 3.52 -32.74
CA HIS A 458 -5.11 3.57 -32.08
C HIS A 458 -5.08 2.71 -30.80
N GLY A 459 -6.17 2.70 -30.04
CA GLY A 459 -6.36 1.89 -28.83
C GLY A 459 -6.29 0.39 -29.11
N ASP A 460 -6.96 -0.11 -30.16
CA ASP A 460 -6.84 -1.52 -30.57
C ASP A 460 -5.40 -1.90 -30.91
N THR A 461 -4.66 -1.00 -31.60
CA THR A 461 -3.24 -1.19 -31.88
C THR A 461 -2.39 -1.27 -30.62
N LEU A 462 -2.59 -0.37 -29.66
CA LEU A 462 -1.84 -0.33 -28.40
C LEU A 462 -2.12 -1.57 -27.55
N TYR A 463 -3.38 -1.98 -27.43
CA TYR A 463 -3.73 -3.21 -26.74
C TYR A 463 -3.13 -4.46 -27.41
N THR A 464 -3.13 -4.50 -28.75
CA THR A 464 -2.45 -5.58 -29.47
C THR A 464 -0.97 -5.66 -29.12
N ILE A 465 -0.25 -4.53 -29.10
CA ILE A 465 1.15 -4.45 -28.69
C ILE A 465 1.35 -4.94 -27.24
N GLY A 466 0.50 -4.44 -26.29
CA GLY A 466 0.58 -4.83 -24.89
C GLY A 466 0.36 -6.33 -24.65
N ILE A 467 -0.67 -6.89 -25.28
CA ILE A 467 -0.98 -8.35 -25.22
C ILE A 467 0.19 -9.16 -25.80
N THR A 468 0.67 -8.80 -26.99
CA THR A 468 1.78 -9.50 -27.66
C THR A 468 3.07 -9.43 -26.83
N LYS A 469 3.38 -8.26 -26.24
CA LYS A 469 4.53 -8.09 -25.35
C LYS A 469 4.42 -8.99 -24.12
N PHE A 470 3.25 -9.06 -23.47
CA PHE A 470 3.05 -9.86 -22.27
C PHE A 470 3.18 -11.36 -22.58
N LEU A 471 2.41 -11.86 -23.54
CA LEU A 471 2.43 -13.28 -23.90
C LEU A 471 3.82 -13.75 -24.37
N GLY A 472 4.49 -12.92 -25.17
CA GLY A 472 5.85 -13.21 -25.59
C GLY A 472 6.87 -13.16 -24.46
N ASN A 473 6.75 -12.23 -23.48
CA ASN A 473 7.61 -12.25 -22.30
C ASN A 473 7.45 -13.55 -21.49
N SER A 474 6.21 -14.04 -21.32
CA SER A 474 5.94 -15.30 -20.62
C SER A 474 6.50 -16.49 -21.37
N LEU A 475 6.32 -16.54 -22.70
CA LEU A 475 6.90 -17.58 -23.59
C LEU A 475 8.43 -17.59 -23.52
N ILE A 476 9.07 -16.44 -23.70
CA ILE A 476 10.53 -16.27 -23.65
C ILE A 476 11.08 -16.72 -22.29
N SER A 477 10.44 -16.27 -21.20
CA SER A 477 10.87 -16.66 -19.84
C SER A 477 10.77 -18.17 -19.60
N ARG A 478 9.83 -18.85 -20.26
CA ARG A 478 9.67 -20.29 -20.16
C ARG A 478 10.76 -21.02 -20.95
N ILE A 479 11.05 -20.55 -22.17
CA ILE A 479 12.10 -21.10 -23.04
C ILE A 479 13.50 -20.91 -22.41
N GLU A 480 13.81 -19.71 -21.87
CA GLU A 480 15.13 -19.43 -21.27
C GLU A 480 15.45 -20.32 -20.05
N LYS A 481 14.44 -20.79 -19.34
CA LYS A 481 14.61 -21.64 -18.14
C LYS A 481 14.75 -23.12 -18.49
N ALA A 482 14.42 -23.50 -19.71
CA ALA A 482 14.38 -24.89 -20.13
C ALA A 482 15.70 -25.32 -20.80
N ASN A 483 16.07 -26.58 -20.63
CA ASN A 483 17.18 -27.20 -21.36
C ASN A 483 16.60 -27.91 -22.60
N ILE A 484 16.67 -27.28 -23.76
CA ILE A 484 15.99 -27.70 -24.99
C ILE A 484 16.99 -28.20 -25.97
N HIS A 485 16.88 -29.50 -26.32
CA HIS A 485 17.73 -30.16 -27.33
C HIS A 485 16.92 -30.75 -28.50
N SER A 486 15.59 -30.76 -28.37
CA SER A 486 14.68 -31.28 -29.40
C SER A 486 13.36 -30.50 -29.37
N LEU A 487 12.54 -30.69 -30.41
CA LEU A 487 11.18 -30.14 -30.44
C LEU A 487 10.31 -30.75 -29.32
N ASP A 488 10.52 -32.03 -29.00
CA ASP A 488 9.83 -32.70 -27.88
C ASP A 488 10.20 -32.07 -26.53
N ASP A 489 11.46 -31.71 -26.30
CA ASP A 489 11.87 -31.01 -25.07
C ASP A 489 11.22 -29.63 -24.98
N LEU A 490 11.13 -28.91 -26.11
CA LEU A 490 10.45 -27.63 -26.18
C LEU A 490 8.97 -27.76 -25.85
N HIS A 491 8.24 -28.72 -26.45
CA HIS A 491 6.84 -28.97 -26.15
C HIS A 491 6.62 -29.30 -24.66
N LYS A 492 7.48 -30.19 -24.10
CA LYS A 492 7.43 -30.50 -22.65
C LYS A 492 7.67 -29.27 -21.79
N ALA A 493 8.62 -28.42 -22.15
CA ALA A 493 8.94 -27.19 -21.43
C ALA A 493 7.78 -26.19 -21.47
N LEU A 494 7.00 -26.17 -22.54
CA LEU A 494 5.86 -25.27 -22.70
C LEU A 494 4.57 -25.78 -22.02
N GLN A 495 4.53 -27.02 -21.51
CA GLN A 495 3.38 -27.50 -20.76
C GLN A 495 3.16 -26.66 -19.49
N PRO A 496 1.93 -26.27 -19.17
CA PRO A 496 1.60 -25.70 -17.87
C PRO A 496 1.90 -26.66 -16.72
N ASP A 497 2.48 -26.14 -15.64
CA ASP A 497 2.80 -26.96 -14.46
C ASP A 497 1.55 -27.28 -13.62
N THR A 498 0.44 -26.58 -13.85
CA THR A 498 -0.82 -26.68 -13.11
C THR A 498 -1.97 -26.19 -13.99
N GLU A 499 -3.19 -26.57 -13.62
CA GLU A 499 -4.42 -25.99 -14.18
C GLU A 499 -4.83 -24.67 -13.48
N VAL A 500 -4.24 -24.38 -12.32
CA VAL A 500 -4.49 -23.14 -11.61
C VAL A 500 -3.91 -21.97 -12.43
N GLY A 501 -4.76 -20.98 -12.65
CA GLY A 501 -4.40 -19.82 -13.49
C GLY A 501 -5.32 -19.64 -14.68
N LEU A 502 -6.03 -20.68 -15.10
CA LEU A 502 -7.06 -20.60 -16.14
C LEU A 502 -8.21 -19.66 -15.74
N GLY A 503 -8.86 -19.06 -16.73
CA GLY A 503 -10.00 -18.17 -16.54
C GLY A 503 -9.59 -16.76 -16.09
N ASP A 504 -10.48 -16.11 -15.33
CA ASP A 504 -10.32 -14.71 -14.94
C ASP A 504 -9.32 -14.53 -13.78
N TRP A 505 -8.69 -13.36 -13.78
CA TRP A 505 -7.83 -12.89 -12.70
C TRP A 505 -8.38 -11.64 -12.04
N VAL A 506 -8.06 -11.46 -10.76
CA VAL A 506 -8.47 -10.31 -9.94
C VAL A 506 -7.26 -9.65 -9.28
N ASP A 507 -7.42 -8.38 -8.93
CA ASP A 507 -6.47 -7.62 -8.10
C ASP A 507 -7.14 -7.32 -6.74
N LEU A 508 -6.65 -7.95 -5.69
CA LEU A 508 -7.13 -7.78 -4.32
C LEU A 508 -6.38 -6.62 -3.61
N ALA A 509 -6.40 -5.46 -4.22
CA ALA A 509 -5.68 -4.27 -3.75
C ALA A 509 -4.17 -4.53 -3.55
N GLY A 510 -3.53 -5.09 -4.57
CA GLY A 510 -2.08 -5.35 -4.57
C GLY A 510 -1.71 -6.80 -4.89
N LEU A 511 -2.46 -7.75 -4.40
CA LEU A 511 -2.30 -9.18 -4.74
C LEU A 511 -3.09 -9.51 -6.01
N ILE A 512 -2.38 -9.87 -7.06
CA ILE A 512 -2.96 -10.34 -8.32
C ILE A 512 -3.04 -11.87 -8.28
N ALA A 513 -4.24 -12.41 -8.41
CA ALA A 513 -4.46 -13.86 -8.29
C ALA A 513 -5.54 -14.38 -9.24
N PRO A 514 -5.53 -15.69 -9.57
CA PRO A 514 -6.64 -16.32 -10.28
C PRO A 514 -7.94 -16.22 -9.47
N ARG A 515 -9.04 -15.84 -10.13
CA ARG A 515 -10.37 -15.77 -9.50
C ARG A 515 -10.79 -17.10 -8.88
N SER A 516 -10.41 -18.23 -9.49
CA SER A 516 -10.68 -19.57 -8.99
C SER A 516 -10.12 -19.81 -7.59
N GLU A 517 -8.85 -19.40 -7.35
CA GLU A 517 -8.20 -19.55 -6.03
C GLU A 517 -8.83 -18.63 -4.96
N VAL A 518 -9.16 -17.40 -5.37
CA VAL A 518 -9.87 -16.47 -4.47
C VAL A 518 -11.25 -17.00 -4.11
N THR A 519 -11.99 -17.57 -5.09
CA THR A 519 -13.30 -18.18 -4.84
C THR A 519 -13.17 -19.38 -3.91
N ARG A 520 -12.19 -20.26 -4.14
CA ARG A 520 -11.92 -21.43 -3.27
C ARG A 520 -11.60 -20.97 -1.83
N LEU A 521 -10.79 -19.95 -1.66
CA LEU A 521 -10.51 -19.40 -0.32
C LEU A 521 -11.80 -18.89 0.35
N MET A 522 -12.65 -18.16 -0.38
CA MET A 522 -13.92 -17.68 0.16
C MET A 522 -14.86 -18.82 0.56
N ASP A 523 -14.91 -19.89 -0.25
CA ASP A 523 -15.71 -21.09 0.07
C ASP A 523 -15.18 -21.79 1.33
N ASP A 524 -13.87 -21.86 1.50
CA ASP A 524 -13.25 -22.45 2.69
C ASP A 524 -13.51 -21.59 3.95
N ILE A 525 -13.47 -20.27 3.84
CA ILE A 525 -13.83 -19.34 4.94
C ILE A 525 -15.30 -19.56 5.34
N GLU A 526 -16.22 -19.67 4.39
CA GLU A 526 -17.66 -19.88 4.67
C GLU A 526 -17.96 -21.21 5.39
N LYS A 527 -17.13 -22.23 5.20
CA LYS A 527 -17.24 -23.50 5.94
C LYS A 527 -16.87 -23.32 7.43
N GLY A 528 -16.14 -22.26 7.76
CA GLY A 528 -15.65 -21.99 9.12
C GLY A 528 -14.39 -22.77 9.47
N GLY A 529 -13.82 -22.44 10.61
CA GLY A 529 -12.63 -23.13 11.17
C GLY A 529 -11.26 -22.63 10.68
N MET A 530 -11.22 -21.69 9.74
CA MET A 530 -9.96 -21.04 9.38
C MET A 530 -9.61 -19.90 10.35
N SER A 531 -8.36 -19.86 10.79
CA SER A 531 -7.80 -18.69 11.49
C SER A 531 -7.34 -17.63 10.49
N TYR A 532 -7.16 -16.39 10.97
CA TYR A 532 -6.61 -15.32 10.14
C TYR A 532 -5.20 -15.65 9.62
N LEU A 533 -4.38 -16.39 10.36
CA LEU A 533 -3.06 -16.83 9.90
C LEU A 533 -3.16 -17.79 8.71
N GLN A 534 -4.12 -18.69 8.72
CA GLN A 534 -4.35 -19.61 7.60
C GLN A 534 -4.86 -18.86 6.36
N ILE A 535 -5.73 -17.86 6.55
CA ILE A 535 -6.19 -17.00 5.45
C ILE A 535 -5.00 -16.21 4.86
N GLN A 536 -4.16 -15.63 5.72
CA GLN A 536 -2.97 -14.89 5.31
C GLN A 536 -1.97 -15.81 4.57
N ASP A 537 -1.80 -17.05 5.02
CA ASP A 537 -0.94 -18.03 4.34
C ASP A 537 -1.47 -18.38 2.94
N ARG A 538 -2.79 -18.49 2.75
CA ARG A 538 -3.39 -18.69 1.41
C ARG A 538 -3.12 -17.51 0.47
N PHE A 539 -3.18 -16.26 0.96
CA PHE A 539 -2.77 -15.10 0.16
C PHE A 539 -1.28 -15.14 -0.17
N ARG A 540 -0.43 -15.55 0.77
CA ARG A 540 1.01 -15.75 0.53
C ARG A 540 1.25 -16.79 -0.57
N GLN A 541 0.61 -17.93 -0.51
CA GLN A 541 0.71 -18.99 -1.52
C GLN A 541 0.29 -18.50 -2.91
N MET A 542 -0.79 -17.73 -3.02
CA MET A 542 -1.20 -17.12 -4.29
C MET A 542 -0.11 -16.19 -4.84
N HIS A 543 0.53 -15.40 -3.99
CA HIS A 543 1.61 -14.49 -4.37
C HIS A 543 2.87 -15.24 -4.80
N GLU A 544 3.31 -16.25 -4.05
CA GLU A 544 4.50 -17.02 -4.32
C GLU A 544 4.39 -17.83 -5.60
N ASN A 545 3.20 -18.37 -5.89
CA ASN A 545 2.93 -19.13 -7.10
C ASN A 545 2.48 -18.28 -8.30
N TYR A 546 2.53 -16.95 -8.19
CA TYR A 546 2.04 -16.04 -9.23
C TYR A 546 2.59 -16.38 -10.63
N TYR A 547 3.89 -16.59 -10.81
CA TYR A 547 4.49 -16.84 -12.11
C TYR A 547 4.18 -18.23 -12.68
N ILE A 548 3.89 -19.21 -11.81
CA ILE A 548 3.43 -20.54 -12.23
C ILE A 548 2.02 -20.42 -12.80
N TYR A 549 1.14 -19.72 -12.09
CA TYR A 549 -0.25 -19.47 -12.52
C TYR A 549 -0.31 -18.54 -13.74
N GLU A 550 0.57 -17.53 -13.81
CA GLU A 550 0.70 -16.64 -14.98
C GLU A 550 1.02 -17.41 -16.24
N TRP A 551 1.96 -18.37 -16.16
CA TRP A 551 2.30 -19.20 -17.31
C TRP A 551 1.11 -20.05 -17.79
N THR A 552 0.36 -20.66 -16.89
CA THR A 552 -0.87 -21.40 -17.24
C THR A 552 -1.82 -20.53 -18.04
N TRP A 553 -2.06 -19.29 -17.58
CA TRP A 553 -2.91 -18.33 -18.30
C TRP A 553 -2.33 -17.95 -19.65
N ALA A 554 -1.05 -17.64 -19.70
CA ALA A 554 -0.38 -17.23 -20.93
C ALA A 554 -0.35 -18.35 -21.97
N ALA A 555 -0.11 -19.58 -21.57
CA ALA A 555 -0.16 -20.75 -22.43
C ALA A 555 -1.55 -20.97 -23.04
N ASP A 556 -2.63 -20.85 -22.24
CA ASP A 556 -4.01 -20.90 -22.73
C ASP A 556 -4.25 -19.84 -23.83
N LYS A 557 -3.81 -18.60 -23.60
CA LYS A 557 -3.98 -17.51 -24.59
C LYS A 557 -3.12 -17.71 -25.83
N LEU A 558 -1.93 -18.27 -25.69
CA LEU A 558 -1.06 -18.61 -26.83
C LEU A 558 -1.69 -19.73 -27.68
N GLN A 559 -2.22 -20.78 -27.05
CA GLN A 559 -2.93 -21.86 -27.77
C GLN A 559 -4.14 -21.31 -28.56
N GLN A 560 -4.91 -20.37 -27.99
CA GLN A 560 -5.99 -19.71 -28.71
C GLN A 560 -5.48 -18.94 -29.95
N ILE A 561 -4.28 -18.30 -29.86
CA ILE A 561 -3.67 -17.58 -30.99
C ILE A 561 -3.13 -18.54 -32.03
N TRP A 562 -2.49 -19.65 -31.60
CA TRP A 562 -1.92 -20.64 -32.50
C TRP A 562 -2.99 -21.52 -33.17
N GLY A 563 -4.14 -21.69 -32.52
CA GLY A 563 -5.22 -22.58 -32.96
C GLY A 563 -4.90 -24.08 -32.73
N CYS A 564 -3.91 -24.38 -31.89
CA CYS A 564 -3.50 -25.72 -31.52
C CYS A 564 -2.95 -25.77 -30.09
N SER A 565 -2.78 -26.97 -29.54
CA SER A 565 -2.18 -27.19 -28.22
C SER A 565 -0.68 -26.92 -28.22
N VAL A 566 -0.09 -26.78 -27.01
CA VAL A 566 1.37 -26.62 -26.87
C VAL A 566 2.15 -27.85 -27.38
N ASP A 567 1.55 -29.04 -27.41
CA ASP A 567 2.18 -30.27 -27.95
C ASP A 567 2.18 -30.30 -29.47
N GLU A 568 1.33 -29.53 -30.13
CA GLU A 568 1.15 -29.53 -31.59
C GLU A 568 1.70 -28.29 -32.28
N VAL A 569 2.14 -27.29 -31.50
CA VAL A 569 2.60 -26.02 -32.04
C VAL A 569 3.88 -26.24 -32.87
N SER A 570 3.85 -25.79 -34.13
CA SER A 570 5.00 -25.89 -35.02
C SER A 570 6.13 -24.94 -34.63
N LEU A 571 7.37 -25.31 -34.96
CA LEU A 571 8.52 -24.43 -34.79
C LEU A 571 8.34 -23.08 -35.50
N ASP A 572 7.72 -23.08 -36.68
CA ASP A 572 7.45 -21.84 -37.44
C ASP A 572 6.44 -20.93 -36.69
N ALA A 573 5.42 -21.48 -36.07
CA ALA A 573 4.47 -20.70 -35.25
C ALA A 573 5.14 -20.12 -34.01
N LEU A 574 6.06 -20.84 -33.37
CA LEU A 574 6.85 -20.34 -32.24
C LEU A 574 7.81 -19.25 -32.69
N LEU A 575 8.56 -19.42 -33.75
CA LEU A 575 9.47 -18.42 -34.33
C LEU A 575 8.68 -17.12 -34.68
N HIS A 576 7.51 -17.26 -35.30
CA HIS A 576 6.63 -16.13 -35.62
C HIS A 576 6.18 -15.42 -34.35
N SER A 577 5.88 -16.16 -33.26
CA SER A 577 5.48 -15.56 -31.97
C SER A 577 6.64 -14.77 -31.36
N ILE A 578 7.89 -15.23 -31.49
CA ILE A 578 9.10 -14.54 -31.04
C ILE A 578 9.32 -13.25 -31.85
N ASP A 579 9.19 -13.30 -33.16
CA ASP A 579 9.33 -12.14 -34.04
C ASP A 579 8.31 -11.06 -33.68
N ARG A 580 7.05 -11.45 -33.54
CA ARG A 580 5.96 -10.53 -33.13
C ARG A 580 6.22 -9.92 -31.74
N TRP A 581 6.72 -10.71 -30.80
CA TRP A 581 7.08 -10.21 -29.47
C TRP A 581 8.21 -9.18 -29.56
N GLN A 582 9.27 -9.47 -30.29
CA GLN A 582 10.40 -8.56 -30.45
C GLN A 582 9.94 -7.22 -31.07
N ASP A 583 9.15 -7.29 -32.13
CA ASP A 583 8.55 -6.11 -32.78
C ASP A 583 7.68 -5.31 -31.81
N ALA A 584 6.83 -5.97 -31.02
CA ALA A 584 5.95 -5.32 -30.06
C ALA A 584 6.73 -4.60 -28.94
N VAL A 585 7.76 -5.27 -28.40
CA VAL A 585 8.62 -4.68 -27.36
C VAL A 585 9.36 -3.46 -27.90
N VAL A 586 10.06 -3.60 -29.03
CA VAL A 586 10.82 -2.51 -29.64
C VAL A 586 9.92 -1.35 -30.04
N LYS A 587 8.75 -1.63 -30.60
CA LYS A 587 7.77 -0.60 -30.97
C LYS A 587 7.24 0.18 -29.78
N LEU A 588 6.92 -0.52 -28.67
CA LEU A 588 6.45 0.14 -27.44
C LEU A 588 7.56 1.00 -26.82
N ASP A 589 8.80 0.47 -26.72
CA ASP A 589 9.90 1.20 -26.15
C ASP A 589 10.28 2.44 -26.98
N LYS A 590 10.19 2.36 -28.33
CA LYS A 590 10.33 3.54 -29.19
C LYS A 590 9.25 4.59 -28.93
N MET A 591 8.01 4.18 -28.67
CA MET A 591 6.94 5.12 -28.30
C MET A 591 7.23 5.79 -26.94
N VAL A 592 7.78 5.06 -25.97
CA VAL A 592 8.21 5.61 -24.68
C VAL A 592 9.39 6.57 -24.85
N TYR A 593 10.35 6.25 -25.72
CA TYR A 593 11.45 7.12 -26.08
C TYR A 593 10.96 8.44 -26.71
N ASP A 594 10.00 8.36 -27.63
CA ASP A 594 9.40 9.53 -28.27
C ASP A 594 8.58 10.37 -27.27
N ASP A 595 7.95 9.72 -26.30
CA ASP A 595 7.25 10.43 -25.21
C ASP A 595 8.24 11.19 -24.32
N ALA A 596 9.36 10.56 -23.96
CA ALA A 596 10.44 11.21 -23.21
C ALA A 596 10.99 12.45 -23.93
N LYS A 597 11.11 12.40 -25.25
CA LYS A 597 11.60 13.51 -26.07
C LYS A 597 10.74 14.79 -25.96
N LYS A 598 9.44 14.62 -25.68
CA LYS A 598 8.53 15.78 -25.50
C LYS A 598 8.89 16.64 -24.28
N GLU A 599 9.57 16.09 -23.29
CA GLU A 599 10.02 16.86 -22.11
C GLU A 599 11.25 17.76 -22.38
N PHE A 600 11.82 17.67 -23.59
CA PHE A 600 12.99 18.46 -24.03
C PHE A 600 12.66 19.41 -25.19
N ASN A 601 11.38 19.70 -25.42
CA ASN A 601 10.91 20.62 -26.44
C ASN A 601 10.97 22.09 -25.99
N LEU A 602 10.62 23.01 -26.90
CA LEU A 602 10.61 24.45 -26.62
C LEU A 602 9.71 24.85 -25.45
N ASN A 603 8.54 24.19 -25.30
CA ASN A 603 7.62 24.51 -24.20
C ASN A 603 8.20 24.19 -22.84
N SER A 604 8.99 23.11 -22.73
CA SER A 604 9.67 22.73 -21.48
C SER A 604 10.74 23.74 -21.05
N GLN A 605 11.21 24.57 -21.96
CA GLN A 605 12.28 25.56 -21.75
C GLN A 605 11.73 26.96 -21.45
N THR A 606 10.41 27.17 -21.47
CA THR A 606 9.78 28.51 -21.38
C THR A 606 10.18 29.30 -20.13
N GLY A 607 10.43 28.66 -19.00
CA GLY A 607 10.82 29.31 -17.75
C GLY A 607 12.32 29.42 -17.50
N PHE A 608 13.15 29.08 -18.49
CA PHE A 608 14.59 29.11 -18.38
C PHE A 608 15.21 30.30 -19.14
N GLY A 609 16.34 30.82 -18.66
CA GLY A 609 17.09 31.89 -19.31
C GLY A 609 16.27 33.14 -19.56
N VAL A 610 15.46 33.59 -18.58
CA VAL A 610 14.38 34.59 -18.74
C VAL A 610 14.90 35.93 -19.29
N ASP A 611 16.08 36.37 -18.89
CA ASP A 611 16.69 37.62 -19.31
C ASP A 611 17.73 37.45 -20.44
N GLY A 612 17.83 36.24 -21.00
CA GLY A 612 18.84 35.87 -21.97
C GLY A 612 18.30 35.60 -23.38
N ASP A 613 19.24 35.42 -24.30
CA ASP A 613 18.91 34.95 -25.65
C ASP A 613 18.62 33.42 -25.68
N ARG A 614 18.30 32.90 -26.85
CA ARG A 614 17.99 31.48 -27.06
C ARG A 614 19.11 30.53 -26.62
N SER A 615 20.36 30.92 -26.83
CA SER A 615 21.53 30.10 -26.45
C SER A 615 21.65 30.02 -24.93
N GLN A 616 21.45 31.14 -24.24
CA GLN A 616 21.42 31.18 -22.77
C GLN A 616 20.24 30.41 -22.18
N GLN A 617 19.07 30.46 -22.79
CA GLN A 617 17.91 29.68 -22.40
C GLN A 617 18.19 28.15 -22.47
N VAL A 618 18.79 27.70 -23.58
CA VAL A 618 19.16 26.28 -23.73
C VAL A 618 20.22 25.87 -22.72
N ALA A 619 21.26 26.70 -22.53
CA ALA A 619 22.33 26.43 -21.55
C ALA A 619 21.81 26.37 -20.11
N ASP A 620 20.88 27.27 -19.74
CA ASP A 620 20.23 27.26 -18.43
C ASP A 620 19.38 25.99 -18.24
N PHE A 621 18.56 25.63 -19.23
CA PHE A 621 17.78 24.40 -19.21
C PHE A 621 18.68 23.16 -19.05
N GLU A 622 19.73 23.03 -19.86
CA GLU A 622 20.65 21.89 -19.80
C GLU A 622 21.44 21.83 -18.47
N SER A 623 21.77 22.98 -17.88
CA SER A 623 22.44 23.01 -16.58
C SER A 623 21.59 22.39 -15.45
N VAL A 624 20.26 22.52 -15.53
CA VAL A 624 19.30 22.04 -14.52
C VAL A 624 18.77 20.65 -14.85
N ARG A 625 18.42 20.38 -16.13
CA ARG A 625 17.75 19.16 -16.56
C ARG A 625 18.68 18.14 -17.23
N GLY A 626 19.88 18.56 -17.63
CA GLY A 626 20.76 17.80 -18.50
C GLY A 626 20.26 17.76 -19.96
N SER A 627 21.02 17.14 -20.84
CA SER A 627 20.59 16.88 -22.23
C SER A 627 19.68 15.64 -22.30
N PHE A 628 18.91 15.55 -23.36
CA PHE A 628 18.07 14.38 -23.64
C PHE A 628 18.90 13.09 -23.69
N GLU A 629 20.03 13.13 -24.39
CA GLU A 629 20.94 11.98 -24.58
C GLU A 629 21.62 11.55 -23.28
N SER A 630 21.84 12.46 -22.36
CA SER A 630 22.47 12.18 -21.06
C SER A 630 21.49 11.60 -20.04
N ASN A 631 20.17 11.72 -20.27
CA ASN A 631 19.13 11.34 -19.32
C ASN A 631 19.16 9.82 -19.05
N SER A 632 19.20 9.46 -17.77
CA SER A 632 19.32 8.06 -17.35
C SER A 632 18.14 7.18 -17.77
N PHE A 633 16.92 7.72 -17.80
CA PHE A 633 15.75 6.99 -18.26
C PHE A 633 15.82 6.72 -19.77
N VAL A 634 16.23 7.73 -20.56
CA VAL A 634 16.41 7.59 -22.02
C VAL A 634 17.44 6.51 -22.34
N LYS A 635 18.60 6.54 -21.65
CA LYS A 635 19.63 5.50 -21.79
C LYS A 635 19.09 4.11 -21.46
N ALA A 636 18.36 3.98 -20.34
CA ALA A 636 17.77 2.71 -19.92
C ALA A 636 16.75 2.17 -20.95
N VAL A 637 15.99 3.04 -21.63
CA VAL A 637 15.07 2.63 -22.71
C VAL A 637 15.85 2.10 -23.90
N LEU A 638 16.92 2.79 -24.33
CA LEU A 638 17.76 2.35 -25.45
C LEU A 638 18.46 1.02 -25.15
N GLU A 639 19.04 0.88 -23.95
CA GLU A 639 19.63 -0.37 -23.49
C GLU A 639 18.62 -1.53 -23.42
N HIS A 640 17.37 -1.22 -23.06
CA HIS A 640 16.29 -2.22 -23.05
C HIS A 640 15.94 -2.67 -24.45
N ILE A 641 15.87 -1.76 -25.43
CA ILE A 641 15.65 -2.09 -26.84
C ILE A 641 16.76 -3.01 -27.34
N GLU A 642 18.04 -2.66 -27.12
CA GLU A 642 19.19 -3.46 -27.56
C GLU A 642 19.18 -4.86 -26.91
N ARG A 643 19.01 -4.92 -25.61
CA ARG A 643 18.94 -6.18 -24.86
C ARG A 643 17.82 -7.09 -25.34
N LYS A 644 16.62 -6.55 -25.61
CA LYS A 644 15.47 -7.34 -26.08
C LYS A 644 15.62 -7.79 -27.51
N THR A 645 16.23 -6.97 -28.37
CA THR A 645 16.58 -7.33 -29.74
C THR A 645 17.61 -8.46 -29.73
N THR A 646 18.66 -8.35 -28.95
CA THR A 646 19.71 -9.40 -28.83
C THR A 646 19.11 -10.70 -28.30
N LEU A 647 18.25 -10.64 -27.29
CA LEU A 647 17.58 -11.81 -26.72
C LEU A 647 16.67 -12.50 -27.73
N GLY A 648 15.86 -11.75 -28.47
CA GLY A 648 15.01 -12.31 -29.52
C GLY A 648 15.79 -13.01 -30.61
N ASN A 649 16.85 -12.37 -31.11
CA ASN A 649 17.73 -12.95 -32.11
C ASN A 649 18.43 -14.25 -31.63
N LYS A 650 18.89 -14.25 -30.35
CA LYS A 650 19.50 -15.45 -29.75
C LYS A 650 18.50 -16.60 -29.69
N ILE A 651 17.31 -16.38 -29.08
CA ILE A 651 16.30 -17.45 -28.96
C ILE A 651 15.86 -17.96 -30.33
N ARG A 652 15.68 -17.05 -31.28
CA ARG A 652 15.38 -17.44 -32.66
C ARG A 652 16.45 -18.38 -33.22
N THR A 653 17.74 -18.01 -33.13
CA THR A 653 18.85 -18.82 -33.59
C THR A 653 18.90 -20.17 -32.87
N ASP A 654 18.73 -20.20 -31.55
CA ASP A 654 18.72 -21.41 -30.74
C ASP A 654 17.60 -22.38 -31.21
N LEU A 655 16.39 -21.85 -31.44
CA LEU A 655 15.27 -22.67 -31.94
C LEU A 655 15.44 -23.12 -33.40
N GLU A 656 16.03 -22.29 -34.28
CA GLU A 656 16.30 -22.68 -35.66
C GLU A 656 17.25 -23.86 -35.75
N THR A 657 18.13 -24.05 -34.75
CA THR A 657 19.01 -25.27 -34.73
C THR A 657 18.21 -26.57 -34.56
N LEU A 658 17.00 -26.49 -33.96
CA LEU A 658 16.13 -27.68 -33.80
C LEU A 658 15.54 -28.19 -35.13
N ARG A 659 15.63 -27.39 -36.22
CA ARG A 659 15.24 -27.86 -37.57
C ARG A 659 16.20 -28.87 -38.19
N ALA A 660 17.44 -28.83 -37.73
CA ALA A 660 18.49 -29.67 -38.29
C ALA A 660 18.63 -31.04 -37.57
N LEU A 661 17.90 -31.18 -36.46
CA LEU A 661 17.80 -32.39 -35.65
C LEU A 661 16.51 -33.15 -35.96
#